data_b80a9540c6a2206f1c03d68eab25894a
#
_entry.id   b80a9540c6a2206f1c03d68eab25894a
#
_cell.length_a   1.000
_cell.length_b   1.000
_cell.length_c   1.000
_cell.angle_alpha   90.00
_cell.angle_beta   90.00
_cell.angle_gamma   90.00
#
_symmetry.space_group_name_H-M   'P 1'
#
loop_
_entity.id
_entity.type
_entity.pdbx_description
1 polymer ?
#
loop_
_entity_poly.entity_id
_entity_poly.type
_entity_poly.pdbx_seq_one_letter_code
_entity_poly.pdbx_strand_id
1 'polypeptide(L)'
;MNRQICSKNIWLGLVLLAASLFAGYTQAAGLLTPGDGSLPALEIRDHQVDVVIEDGYAITTVEQVFVNPHDRDLEAQYSFPVPAHGTVVELTVWIDGQPVTGEVLEPEQARQLYEEEKAAGRDAGITEKDSYKTFETRISPVRARQDTRVRLVYLQPAEVDTGMGRYVYPLEEGGVDEAKLAFWTANEQVSGKFSFDLQIKSVYPVEAVRMPNQPQAIIQSQTDGEWTVQLGNHMPVAADMPSQELQDDSYVNTGVQTAASATVFTLDQDLVVYWRHQAGLPGSVDLVAHKPAGSHRGTFMMVVTPGEDLKPIQEGQDWVFVLDISGSMRNKYATLVDGVQRAMQKMRIEDRFRIVLFNTSSRELTPGFVSASPEMVAHYSQALLAVAPGNSTNLYAGLDQGLKSLDADRTSALVLVTDGVTNVGETRQRQFIELIKKKDVRMFTFVLGNSANRPLLEVLAKASNGFAVNISNSDDIVGQLLTATSKVTHEALHGVKIKIDGIRTADLTPGQIGSLYRGQQLVVFGHYWGDGMADVRLTGRISGEDKTYQTRFAFPAVATENPEIERLWAYASIEEAMQEISDFGDDADLKQAITDLGVEYGLVTDYTAMVVVRNEVFDSHGIERSNQARRTTEELALLQRAQRPAVSRRVDSQQPMYSSNRASHNGSGALDAWTLLLLLPLVWLKWRRRYAPGGS
;
A
#
# COMPACT_ATOMS: atom_id res chain seq x y z
N MET A 1 26.28 3.78 61.74
CA MET A 1 26.22 4.38 60.42
C MET A 1 26.05 3.31 59.32
N ASN A 2 25.41 2.15 59.59
CA ASN A 2 25.30 1.02 58.65
C ASN A 2 23.88 0.45 58.43
N ARG A 3 22.81 1.23 58.72
CA ARG A 3 21.42 0.79 58.48
C ARG A 3 20.66 1.56 57.38
N GLN A 4 21.22 2.66 56.88
CA GLN A 4 20.55 3.46 55.79
C GLN A 4 20.96 3.08 54.36
N ILE A 5 22.01 2.28 54.18
CA ILE A 5 22.48 1.88 52.83
C ILE A 5 21.72 0.65 52.30
N CYS A 6 21.19 -0.20 53.18
CA CYS A 6 20.47 -1.40 52.76
C CYS A 6 19.04 -1.13 52.29
N SER A 7 18.37 -0.07 52.75
CA SER A 7 16.99 0.24 52.34
C SER A 7 16.91 0.89 50.95
N LYS A 8 17.91 1.69 50.53
CA LYS A 8 17.94 2.32 49.20
C LYS A 8 18.17 1.29 48.08
N ASN A 9 18.95 0.27 48.32
CA ASN A 9 19.23 -0.77 47.30
C ASN A 9 18.06 -1.73 47.11
N ILE A 10 17.22 -1.96 48.12
CA ILE A 10 16.00 -2.78 48.02
C ILE A 10 14.93 -1.99 47.25
N TRP A 11 14.81 -0.69 47.43
CA TRP A 11 13.88 0.16 46.68
C TRP A 11 14.31 0.30 45.21
N LEU A 12 15.61 0.42 44.92
CA LEU A 12 16.11 0.45 43.56
C LEU A 12 15.92 -0.90 42.83
N GLY A 13 16.06 -2.01 43.56
CA GLY A 13 15.78 -3.35 43.04
C GLY A 13 14.30 -3.60 42.76
N LEU A 14 13.39 -3.07 43.57
CA LEU A 14 11.94 -3.16 43.35
C LEU A 14 11.46 -2.26 42.22
N VAL A 15 12.05 -1.09 42.02
CA VAL A 15 11.74 -0.20 40.89
C VAL A 15 12.27 -0.78 39.58
N LEU A 16 13.45 -1.40 39.60
CA LEU A 16 13.99 -2.11 38.42
C LEU A 16 13.23 -3.41 38.08
N LEU A 17 12.69 -4.11 39.09
CA LEU A 17 11.83 -5.28 38.88
C LEU A 17 10.43 -4.89 38.38
N ALA A 18 9.90 -3.76 38.82
CA ALA A 18 8.64 -3.20 38.31
C ALA A 18 8.78 -2.66 36.87
N ALA A 19 9.95 -2.11 36.50
CA ALA A 19 10.23 -1.66 35.15
C ALA A 19 10.47 -2.80 34.14
N SER A 20 10.84 -3.99 34.61
CA SER A 20 11.01 -5.17 33.73
C SER A 20 9.73 -5.98 33.48
N LEU A 21 8.62 -5.63 34.15
CA LEU A 21 7.28 -6.22 33.91
C LEU A 21 6.46 -5.48 32.85
N PHE A 22 6.95 -4.36 32.33
CA PHE A 22 6.42 -3.71 31.13
C PHE A 22 7.18 -4.18 29.89
N ALA A 23 7.21 -5.49 29.63
CA ALA A 23 7.54 -6.02 28.32
C ALA A 23 6.38 -5.61 27.37
N GLY A 24 6.71 -4.90 26.32
CA GLY A 24 5.76 -4.29 25.42
C GLY A 24 4.71 -5.30 24.92
N TYR A 25 3.48 -4.98 25.15
CA TYR A 25 2.35 -5.60 24.49
C TYR A 25 2.20 -4.89 23.13
N THR A 26 2.35 -5.64 22.06
CA THR A 26 1.93 -5.23 20.72
C THR A 26 0.42 -5.20 20.71
N GLN A 27 -0.16 -4.15 20.12
CA GLN A 27 -1.62 -3.97 20.11
C GLN A 27 -2.16 -4.23 18.70
N ALA A 28 -3.33 -4.84 18.67
CA ALA A 28 -4.05 -5.14 17.46
C ALA A 28 -4.99 -3.99 17.05
N ALA A 29 -5.17 -3.83 15.75
CA ALA A 29 -6.05 -2.84 15.16
C ALA A 29 -7.53 -3.23 15.23
N GLY A 30 -8.41 -2.23 15.25
CA GLY A 30 -9.86 -2.45 15.19
C GLY A 30 -10.50 -2.86 16.52
N LEU A 31 -10.02 -2.29 17.62
CA LEU A 31 -10.54 -2.56 18.96
C LEU A 31 -11.54 -1.51 19.41
N LEU A 32 -12.60 -1.95 20.08
CA LEU A 32 -13.55 -1.09 20.75
C LEU A 32 -13.23 -1.03 22.24
N THR A 33 -12.80 0.14 22.75
CA THR A 33 -12.42 0.34 24.15
C THR A 33 -13.40 1.23 24.87
N PRO A 34 -13.78 0.90 26.14
CA PRO A 34 -14.58 1.79 26.93
C PRO A 34 -13.90 3.14 27.17
N GLY A 35 -14.65 4.24 27.06
CA GLY A 35 -14.17 5.58 27.39
C GLY A 35 -13.78 5.74 28.89
N ASP A 36 -14.27 4.84 29.77
CA ASP A 36 -13.79 4.67 31.14
C ASP A 36 -12.58 3.74 31.12
N GLY A 37 -11.37 4.31 31.06
CA GLY A 37 -10.11 3.58 31.03
C GLY A 37 -9.80 2.63 32.17
N SER A 38 -10.74 2.47 33.12
CA SER A 38 -10.65 1.47 34.20
C SER A 38 -11.17 0.10 33.79
N LEU A 39 -11.85 -0.01 32.65
CA LEU A 39 -12.44 -1.24 32.13
C LEU A 39 -11.57 -1.85 31.01
N PRO A 40 -11.53 -3.19 30.93
CA PRO A 40 -10.86 -3.84 29.81
C PRO A 40 -11.60 -3.54 28.48
N ALA A 41 -10.91 -3.71 27.36
CA ALA A 41 -11.49 -3.62 26.03
C ALA A 41 -12.70 -4.56 25.89
N LEU A 42 -13.65 -4.19 25.02
CA LEU A 42 -14.77 -5.04 24.70
C LEU A 42 -14.27 -6.28 23.95
N GLU A 43 -15.01 -7.36 24.09
CA GLU A 43 -14.69 -8.60 23.38
C GLU A 43 -15.03 -8.47 21.90
N ILE A 44 -14.11 -8.86 21.02
CA ILE A 44 -14.38 -9.02 19.58
C ILE A 44 -14.93 -10.42 19.38
N ARG A 45 -16.23 -10.52 19.11
CA ARG A 45 -16.82 -11.82 18.81
C ARG A 45 -16.56 -12.20 17.37
N ASP A 46 -16.96 -11.36 16.41
CA ASP A 46 -16.82 -11.63 14.99
C ASP A 46 -16.00 -10.52 14.31
N HIS A 47 -15.14 -10.94 13.38
CA HIS A 47 -14.36 -10.04 12.54
C HIS A 47 -14.29 -10.61 11.12
N GLN A 48 -14.98 -9.97 10.19
CA GLN A 48 -15.10 -10.42 8.81
C GLN A 48 -14.59 -9.33 7.88
N VAL A 49 -13.74 -9.73 6.93
CA VAL A 49 -13.09 -8.85 5.96
C VAL A 49 -13.32 -9.38 4.56
N ASP A 50 -13.97 -8.57 3.73
CA ASP A 50 -14.18 -8.84 2.32
C ASP A 50 -13.42 -7.81 1.49
N VAL A 51 -12.57 -8.29 0.59
CA VAL A 51 -11.72 -7.44 -0.27
C VAL A 51 -11.97 -7.80 -1.73
N VAL A 52 -12.27 -6.78 -2.54
CA VAL A 52 -12.32 -6.93 -4.01
C VAL A 52 -11.29 -6.01 -4.64
N ILE A 53 -10.35 -6.60 -5.38
CA ILE A 53 -9.34 -5.88 -6.17
C ILE A 53 -9.72 -6.02 -7.63
N GLU A 54 -10.15 -4.92 -8.24
CA GLU A 54 -10.59 -4.87 -9.63
C GLU A 54 -10.29 -3.47 -10.21
N ASP A 55 -10.03 -3.39 -11.52
CA ASP A 55 -9.90 -2.12 -12.25
C ASP A 55 -8.84 -1.15 -11.66
N GLY A 56 -7.82 -1.65 -10.95
CA GLY A 56 -6.72 -0.85 -10.40
C GLY A 56 -7.00 -0.21 -9.05
N TYR A 57 -8.05 -0.62 -8.34
CA TYR A 57 -8.31 -0.23 -6.95
C TYR A 57 -8.87 -1.39 -6.12
N ALA A 58 -8.80 -1.27 -4.81
CA ALA A 58 -9.35 -2.23 -3.86
C ALA A 58 -10.49 -1.59 -3.06
N ILE A 59 -11.56 -2.36 -2.87
CA ILE A 59 -12.66 -2.06 -1.97
C ILE A 59 -12.54 -3.05 -0.81
N THR A 60 -12.41 -2.55 0.41
CA THR A 60 -12.35 -3.37 1.61
C THR A 60 -13.55 -3.08 2.49
N THR A 61 -14.31 -4.10 2.80
CA THR A 61 -15.43 -4.10 3.74
C THR A 61 -15.03 -4.85 4.99
N VAL A 62 -15.14 -4.22 6.14
CA VAL A 62 -14.84 -4.81 7.45
C VAL A 62 -16.12 -4.80 8.28
N GLU A 63 -16.59 -5.96 8.70
CA GLU A 63 -17.68 -6.08 9.65
C GLU A 63 -17.17 -6.69 10.96
N GLN A 64 -17.49 -6.02 12.08
CA GLN A 64 -17.10 -6.47 13.41
C GLN A 64 -18.32 -6.49 14.32
N VAL A 65 -18.34 -7.47 15.22
CA VAL A 65 -19.32 -7.58 16.30
C VAL A 65 -18.57 -7.58 17.61
N PHE A 66 -18.85 -6.57 18.42
CA PHE A 66 -18.30 -6.41 19.76
C PHE A 66 -19.35 -6.77 20.81
N VAL A 67 -18.90 -7.39 21.90
CA VAL A 67 -19.76 -7.75 23.02
C VAL A 67 -19.39 -6.89 24.22
N ASN A 68 -20.39 -6.22 24.82
CA ASN A 68 -20.21 -5.53 26.10
C ASN A 68 -20.47 -6.51 27.25
N PRO A 69 -19.43 -7.02 27.93
CA PRO A 69 -19.58 -7.96 29.03
C PRO A 69 -20.02 -7.31 30.35
N HIS A 70 -20.17 -5.99 30.38
CA HIS A 70 -20.49 -5.24 31.61
C HIS A 70 -21.99 -5.07 31.80
N ASP A 71 -22.41 -4.81 33.06
CA ASP A 71 -23.81 -4.60 33.43
C ASP A 71 -24.25 -3.13 33.30
N ARG A 72 -23.52 -2.33 32.52
CA ARG A 72 -23.82 -0.92 32.27
C ARG A 72 -23.56 -0.54 30.84
N ASP A 73 -24.32 0.44 30.34
CA ASP A 73 -24.07 1.08 29.07
C ASP A 73 -22.74 1.84 29.11
N LEU A 74 -21.98 1.81 28.01
CA LEU A 74 -20.67 2.44 27.88
C LEU A 74 -20.63 3.35 26.66
N GLU A 75 -19.83 4.40 26.73
CA GLU A 75 -19.26 5.00 25.51
C GLU A 75 -17.97 4.24 25.20
N ALA A 76 -17.77 3.89 23.96
CA ALA A 76 -16.57 3.18 23.53
C ALA A 76 -15.92 3.88 22.35
N GLN A 77 -14.61 3.79 22.28
CA GLN A 77 -13.79 4.30 21.20
C GLN A 77 -13.26 3.13 20.37
N TYR A 78 -13.42 3.24 19.07
CA TYR A 78 -13.00 2.28 18.07
C TYR A 78 -11.92 2.93 17.19
N SER A 79 -10.72 2.41 17.23
CA SER A 79 -9.61 2.87 16.40
C SER A 79 -9.33 1.85 15.31
N PHE A 80 -9.28 2.31 14.08
CA PHE A 80 -9.02 1.45 12.93
C PHE A 80 -7.91 2.06 12.06
N PRO A 81 -6.78 1.36 11.85
CA PRO A 81 -5.77 1.79 10.90
C PRO A 81 -6.26 1.56 9.49
N VAL A 82 -6.07 2.54 8.64
CA VAL A 82 -6.32 2.44 7.20
C VAL A 82 -4.97 2.42 6.48
N PRO A 83 -4.80 1.61 5.44
CA PRO A 83 -3.56 1.56 4.69
C PRO A 83 -3.13 2.93 4.17
N ALA A 84 -1.84 3.10 3.89
CA ALA A 84 -1.37 4.27 3.16
C ALA A 84 -2.17 4.41 1.86
N HIS A 85 -2.61 5.64 1.54
CA HIS A 85 -3.47 5.94 0.37
C HIS A 85 -4.88 5.33 0.43
N GLY A 86 -5.32 4.82 1.60
CA GLY A 86 -6.69 4.39 1.83
C GLY A 86 -7.57 5.50 2.41
N THR A 87 -8.84 5.53 2.05
CA THR A 87 -9.83 6.49 2.57
C THR A 87 -11.10 5.79 3.03
N VAL A 88 -11.58 6.16 4.23
CA VAL A 88 -12.85 5.66 4.77
C VAL A 88 -14.00 6.35 4.04
N VAL A 89 -14.91 5.54 3.49
CA VAL A 89 -16.07 5.98 2.73
C VAL A 89 -17.40 5.61 3.39
N GLU A 90 -17.37 4.71 4.35
CA GLU A 90 -18.55 4.29 5.10
C GLU A 90 -18.17 3.92 6.53
N LEU A 91 -18.98 4.40 7.47
CA LEU A 91 -19.19 3.81 8.78
C LEU A 91 -20.69 3.54 8.93
N THR A 92 -21.04 2.31 9.21
CA THR A 92 -22.42 1.90 9.49
C THR A 92 -22.47 1.25 10.86
N VAL A 93 -23.38 1.71 11.70
CA VAL A 93 -23.66 1.14 13.02
C VAL A 93 -25.08 0.59 13.02
N TRP A 94 -25.28 -0.60 13.60
CA TRP A 94 -26.62 -1.17 13.76
C TRP A 94 -27.29 -0.56 15.00
N ILE A 95 -28.32 0.27 14.76
CA ILE A 95 -29.13 0.93 15.77
C ILE A 95 -30.51 0.26 15.77
N ASP A 96 -30.95 -0.27 16.90
CA ASP A 96 -32.22 -1.03 17.02
C ASP A 96 -32.33 -2.16 15.96
N GLY A 97 -31.20 -2.78 15.62
CA GLY A 97 -31.10 -3.86 14.64
C GLY A 97 -31.17 -3.41 13.18
N GLN A 98 -31.23 -2.11 12.89
CA GLN A 98 -31.22 -1.53 11.55
C GLN A 98 -29.87 -0.89 11.23
N PRO A 99 -29.29 -1.11 10.04
CA PRO A 99 -28.05 -0.47 9.64
C PRO A 99 -28.30 1.02 9.36
N VAL A 100 -27.50 1.87 9.97
CA VAL A 100 -27.52 3.32 9.73
C VAL A 100 -26.14 3.75 9.28
N THR A 101 -26.04 4.23 8.05
CA THR A 101 -24.80 4.74 7.45
C THR A 101 -24.59 6.19 7.87
N GLY A 102 -23.37 6.55 8.21
CA GLY A 102 -22.97 7.90 8.60
C GLY A 102 -22.96 8.90 7.44
N GLU A 103 -23.15 10.16 7.78
CA GLU A 103 -22.96 11.31 6.89
C GLU A 103 -21.75 12.13 7.30
N VAL A 104 -21.04 12.71 6.33
CA VAL A 104 -19.85 13.53 6.57
C VAL A 104 -20.24 14.98 6.64
N LEU A 105 -19.81 15.64 7.70
CA LEU A 105 -20.13 17.02 8.04
C LEU A 105 -18.85 17.76 8.44
N GLU A 106 -18.96 19.07 8.61
CA GLU A 106 -17.93 19.84 9.31
C GLU A 106 -17.77 19.32 10.75
N PRO A 107 -16.55 19.32 11.32
CA PRO A 107 -16.27 18.65 12.60
C PRO A 107 -17.11 19.17 13.77
N GLU A 108 -17.30 20.47 13.85
CA GLU A 108 -18.10 21.09 14.92
C GLU A 108 -19.57 20.67 14.85
N GLN A 109 -20.15 20.64 13.66
CA GLN A 109 -21.54 20.22 13.45
C GLN A 109 -21.71 18.72 13.77
N ALA A 110 -20.76 17.89 13.32
CA ALA A 110 -20.79 16.46 13.61
C ALA A 110 -20.69 16.17 15.12
N ARG A 111 -19.77 16.85 15.83
CA ARG A 111 -19.62 16.75 17.27
C ARG A 111 -20.84 17.19 18.04
N GLN A 112 -21.43 18.33 17.64
CA GLN A 112 -22.65 18.83 18.28
C GLN A 112 -23.76 17.80 18.17
N LEU A 113 -24.01 17.25 17.00
CA LEU A 113 -25.05 16.25 16.78
C LEU A 113 -24.80 14.96 17.57
N TYR A 114 -23.55 14.51 17.62
CA TYR A 114 -23.16 13.36 18.44
C TYR A 114 -23.43 13.58 19.94
N GLU A 115 -23.00 14.72 20.48
CA GLU A 115 -23.16 15.03 21.92
C GLU A 115 -24.63 15.25 22.31
N GLU A 116 -25.46 15.82 21.43
CA GLU A 116 -26.91 15.96 21.65
C GLU A 116 -27.61 14.61 21.77
N GLU A 117 -27.31 13.68 20.86
CA GLU A 117 -27.88 12.33 20.88
C GLU A 117 -27.38 11.51 22.06
N LYS A 118 -26.09 11.58 22.35
CA LYS A 118 -25.48 10.95 23.53
C LYS A 118 -26.08 11.46 24.85
N ALA A 119 -26.23 12.78 25.02
CA ALA A 119 -26.83 13.38 26.18
C ALA A 119 -28.31 12.95 26.38
N ALA A 120 -28.99 12.67 25.28
CA ALA A 120 -30.36 12.12 25.31
C ALA A 120 -30.40 10.60 25.54
N GLY A 121 -29.26 9.92 25.71
CA GLY A 121 -29.14 8.46 25.89
C GLY A 121 -29.53 7.67 24.64
N ARG A 122 -29.46 8.30 23.46
CA ARG A 122 -29.75 7.68 22.16
C ARG A 122 -28.48 7.22 21.48
N ASP A 123 -28.61 6.23 20.60
CA ASP A 123 -27.46 5.65 19.90
C ASP A 123 -26.88 6.63 18.87
N ALA A 124 -25.58 6.86 18.99
CA ALA A 124 -24.81 7.75 18.12
C ALA A 124 -23.38 7.25 17.93
N GLY A 125 -22.78 7.56 16.79
CA GLY A 125 -21.38 7.33 16.48
C GLY A 125 -20.76 8.55 15.79
N ILE A 126 -19.48 8.81 16.01
CA ILE A 126 -18.74 9.83 15.28
C ILE A 126 -17.35 9.29 14.95
N THR A 127 -16.91 9.53 13.70
CA THR A 127 -15.56 9.18 13.22
C THR A 127 -14.81 10.43 12.84
N GLU A 128 -13.62 10.57 13.40
CA GLU A 128 -12.69 11.66 13.13
C GLU A 128 -11.34 11.05 12.74
N LYS A 129 -10.55 11.79 11.94
CA LYS A 129 -9.20 11.38 11.59
C LYS A 129 -8.23 11.92 12.63
N ASP A 130 -7.39 11.05 13.20
CA ASP A 130 -6.24 11.48 13.99
C ASP A 130 -5.06 11.79 13.07
N SER A 131 -4.14 12.64 13.51
CA SER A 131 -3.03 13.23 12.74
C SER A 131 -2.13 12.24 11.99
N TYR A 132 -2.27 10.93 12.23
CA TYR A 132 -1.41 9.88 11.66
C TYR A 132 -2.14 8.78 10.89
N LYS A 133 -3.27 9.12 10.25
CA LYS A 133 -4.04 8.16 9.41
C LYS A 133 -4.77 7.05 10.19
N THR A 134 -4.97 7.23 11.48
CA THR A 134 -5.88 6.39 12.26
C THR A 134 -7.24 7.07 12.27
N PHE A 135 -8.29 6.29 12.06
CA PHE A 135 -9.65 6.76 12.20
C PHE A 135 -10.16 6.37 13.58
N GLU A 136 -10.50 7.37 14.38
CA GLU A 136 -11.09 7.18 15.69
C GLU A 136 -12.59 7.34 15.61
N THR A 137 -13.32 6.29 15.97
CA THR A 137 -14.78 6.28 16.02
C THR A 137 -15.22 6.15 17.46
N ARG A 138 -16.07 7.08 17.94
CA ARG A 138 -16.74 6.96 19.24
C ARG A 138 -18.16 6.49 19.03
N ILE A 139 -18.60 5.52 19.82
CA ILE A 139 -19.95 4.95 19.78
C ILE A 139 -20.56 5.03 21.16
N SER A 140 -21.77 5.57 21.27
CA SER A 140 -22.51 5.69 22.53
C SER A 140 -24.01 5.55 22.30
N PRO A 141 -24.73 4.81 23.18
CA PRO A 141 -24.19 3.86 24.14
C PRO A 141 -23.91 2.48 23.51
N VAL A 142 -22.85 1.82 23.96
CA VAL A 142 -22.69 0.37 23.78
C VAL A 142 -23.47 -0.30 24.91
N ARG A 143 -24.60 -0.88 24.59
CA ARG A 143 -25.59 -1.36 25.56
C ARG A 143 -25.04 -2.47 26.45
N ALA A 144 -25.43 -2.44 27.73
CA ALA A 144 -25.07 -3.47 28.71
C ALA A 144 -25.49 -4.88 28.22
N ARG A 145 -24.56 -5.84 28.27
CA ARG A 145 -24.81 -7.23 27.90
C ARG A 145 -25.35 -7.43 26.49
N GLN A 146 -25.10 -6.50 25.56
CA GLN A 146 -25.55 -6.57 24.19
C GLN A 146 -24.37 -6.51 23.20
N ASP A 147 -24.67 -6.92 21.97
CA ASP A 147 -23.76 -6.83 20.85
C ASP A 147 -23.86 -5.47 20.16
N THR A 148 -22.73 -4.94 19.73
CA THR A 148 -22.68 -3.79 18.83
C THR A 148 -22.02 -4.21 17.53
N ARG A 149 -22.74 -4.07 16.42
CA ARG A 149 -22.24 -4.38 15.08
C ARG A 149 -21.84 -3.11 14.36
N VAL A 150 -20.64 -3.13 13.79
CA VAL A 150 -20.05 -2.03 13.04
C VAL A 150 -19.59 -2.54 11.68
N ARG A 151 -19.86 -1.77 10.61
CA ARG A 151 -19.28 -1.98 9.28
C ARG A 151 -18.50 -0.74 8.88
N LEU A 152 -17.29 -0.95 8.43
CA LEU A 152 -16.40 0.05 7.86
C LEU A 152 -16.09 -0.33 6.42
N VAL A 153 -16.13 0.64 5.50
CA VAL A 153 -15.65 0.44 4.12
C VAL A 153 -14.61 1.49 3.80
N TYR A 154 -13.50 1.04 3.21
CA TYR A 154 -12.50 1.94 2.69
C TYR A 154 -12.05 1.55 1.28
N LEU A 155 -11.59 2.54 0.54
CA LEU A 155 -11.07 2.43 -0.81
C LEU A 155 -9.58 2.73 -0.83
N GLN A 156 -8.83 2.05 -1.68
CA GLN A 156 -7.42 2.35 -1.94
C GLN A 156 -7.03 2.01 -3.38
N PRO A 157 -6.08 2.73 -4.01
CA PRO A 157 -5.49 2.30 -5.27
C PRO A 157 -4.80 0.93 -5.11
N ALA A 158 -4.92 0.07 -6.11
CA ALA A 158 -4.23 -1.21 -6.17
C ALA A 158 -2.94 -1.05 -6.97
N GLU A 159 -1.85 -0.71 -6.31
CA GLU A 159 -0.57 -0.45 -6.95
C GLU A 159 0.11 -1.75 -7.38
N VAL A 160 0.61 -1.75 -8.61
CA VAL A 160 1.46 -2.81 -9.15
C VAL A 160 2.83 -2.23 -9.48
N ASP A 161 3.87 -2.82 -8.92
CA ASP A 161 5.24 -2.40 -9.11
C ASP A 161 6.09 -3.55 -9.66
N THR A 162 6.75 -3.31 -10.80
CA THR A 162 7.58 -4.32 -11.47
C THR A 162 6.82 -5.65 -11.71
N GLY A 163 5.54 -5.53 -12.06
CA GLY A 163 4.63 -6.66 -12.25
C GLY A 163 4.19 -7.37 -10.97
N MET A 164 4.53 -6.81 -9.81
CA MET A 164 4.12 -7.33 -8.51
C MET A 164 3.09 -6.41 -7.88
N GLY A 165 1.86 -6.90 -7.70
CA GLY A 165 0.84 -6.23 -6.91
C GLY A 165 0.94 -6.60 -5.44
N ARG A 166 0.51 -5.69 -4.56
CA ARG A 166 0.53 -5.85 -3.12
C ARG A 166 -0.70 -5.25 -2.49
N TYR A 167 -1.34 -6.00 -1.61
CA TYR A 167 -2.42 -5.54 -0.75
C TYR A 167 -2.03 -5.79 0.71
N VAL A 168 -2.31 -4.82 1.58
CA VAL A 168 -2.10 -4.94 3.03
C VAL A 168 -3.42 -4.63 3.74
N TYR A 169 -3.89 -5.59 4.53
CA TYR A 169 -4.91 -5.37 5.55
C TYR A 169 -4.21 -5.13 6.88
N PRO A 170 -4.20 -3.90 7.40
CA PRO A 170 -3.46 -3.57 8.61
C PRO A 170 -4.20 -4.10 9.85
N LEU A 171 -3.49 -4.86 10.64
CA LEU A 171 -3.92 -5.35 11.95
C LEU A 171 -2.97 -4.91 13.05
N GLU A 172 -1.68 -4.68 12.70
CA GLU A 172 -0.74 -4.06 13.63
C GLU A 172 -1.07 -2.58 13.77
N GLU A 173 -1.12 -2.09 14.99
CA GLU A 173 -1.36 -0.69 15.24
C GLU A 173 -0.18 0.17 14.77
N GLY A 174 -0.47 1.17 13.94
CA GLY A 174 0.49 2.14 13.44
C GLY A 174 0.50 3.44 14.24
N GLY A 175 0.26 3.40 15.54
CA GLY A 175 0.26 4.58 16.39
C GLY A 175 1.66 5.19 16.53
N VAL A 176 1.80 6.48 16.21
CA VAL A 176 3.06 7.24 16.38
C VAL A 176 3.23 7.72 17.82
N ASP A 177 2.19 7.64 18.62
CA ASP A 177 2.15 8.17 19.99
C ASP A 177 2.22 7.04 21.02
N GLU A 178 3.45 6.65 21.41
CA GLU A 178 3.71 5.66 22.47
C GLU A 178 2.99 5.99 23.79
N ALA A 179 2.67 7.26 24.05
CA ALA A 179 1.96 7.67 25.28
C ALA A 179 0.48 7.28 25.23
N LYS A 180 -0.14 7.27 24.04
CA LYS A 180 -1.50 6.76 23.86
C LYS A 180 -1.53 5.22 23.88
N LEU A 181 -0.50 4.56 23.37
CA LEU A 181 -0.37 3.10 23.33
C LEU A 181 -0.39 2.44 24.73
N ALA A 182 0.12 3.10 25.77
CA ALA A 182 0.10 2.59 27.14
C ALA A 182 -1.31 2.44 27.74
N PHE A 183 -2.35 2.96 27.07
CA PHE A 183 -3.73 2.96 27.55
C PHE A 183 -4.54 1.73 27.12
N TRP A 184 -4.04 0.91 26.16
CA TRP A 184 -4.80 -0.13 25.49
C TRP A 184 -4.34 -1.52 25.93
N THR A 185 -4.97 -2.09 26.95
CA THR A 185 -4.91 -3.54 27.18
C THR A 185 -6.03 -4.20 26.41
N ALA A 186 -5.76 -4.54 25.16
CA ALA A 186 -6.76 -5.04 24.26
C ALA A 186 -6.87 -6.57 24.29
N ASN A 187 -8.06 -7.07 24.00
CA ASN A 187 -8.23 -8.48 23.67
C ASN A 187 -7.96 -8.64 22.17
N GLU A 188 -6.76 -9.09 21.83
CA GLU A 188 -6.30 -9.31 20.45
C GLU A 188 -6.96 -10.53 19.78
N GLN A 189 -7.87 -11.21 20.46
CA GLN A 189 -8.44 -12.46 20.04
C GLN A 189 -9.88 -12.30 19.58
N VAL A 190 -10.18 -12.92 18.43
CA VAL A 190 -11.55 -13.08 17.96
C VAL A 190 -12.13 -14.35 18.61
N SER A 191 -13.14 -14.18 19.46
CA SER A 191 -13.74 -15.30 20.21
C SER A 191 -14.71 -16.15 19.39
N GLY A 192 -15.28 -15.59 18.33
CA GLY A 192 -16.20 -16.26 17.40
C GLY A 192 -15.61 -16.42 16.00
N LYS A 193 -16.26 -15.85 14.99
CA LYS A 193 -15.87 -16.00 13.59
C LYS A 193 -14.83 -14.95 13.16
N PHE A 194 -13.67 -15.42 12.69
CA PHE A 194 -12.75 -14.64 11.87
C PHE A 194 -12.83 -15.13 10.42
N SER A 195 -12.94 -14.19 9.45
CA SER A 195 -12.75 -14.49 8.03
C SER A 195 -12.10 -13.32 7.32
N PHE A 196 -11.18 -13.65 6.40
CA PHE A 196 -10.59 -12.74 5.43
C PHE A 196 -10.76 -13.38 4.05
N ASP A 197 -11.60 -12.76 3.22
CA ASP A 197 -11.93 -13.22 1.88
C ASP A 197 -11.48 -12.14 0.89
N LEU A 198 -10.50 -12.45 0.02
CA LEU A 198 -9.98 -11.53 -0.97
C LEU A 198 -10.16 -12.10 -2.37
N GLN A 199 -10.74 -11.31 -3.27
CA GLN A 199 -10.89 -11.62 -4.69
C GLN A 199 -10.05 -10.66 -5.52
N ILE A 200 -9.22 -11.20 -6.43
CA ILE A 200 -8.51 -10.43 -7.45
C ILE A 200 -9.15 -10.75 -8.79
N LYS A 201 -9.63 -9.71 -9.48
CA LYS A 201 -10.10 -9.77 -10.87
C LYS A 201 -9.13 -9.00 -11.75
N SER A 202 -8.37 -9.70 -12.56
CA SER A 202 -7.37 -9.09 -13.43
C SER A 202 -7.44 -9.66 -14.84
N VAL A 203 -7.51 -8.76 -15.81
CA VAL A 203 -7.37 -9.12 -17.23
C VAL A 203 -5.89 -9.36 -17.60
N TYR A 204 -4.98 -8.74 -16.85
CA TYR A 204 -3.58 -9.11 -16.95
C TYR A 204 -3.36 -10.49 -16.35
N PRO A 205 -2.73 -11.43 -17.06
CA PRO A 205 -2.48 -12.76 -16.53
C PRO A 205 -1.72 -12.69 -15.21
N VAL A 206 -2.36 -13.15 -14.13
CA VAL A 206 -1.73 -13.31 -12.82
C VAL A 206 -1.14 -14.71 -12.77
N GLU A 207 0.18 -14.81 -12.65
CA GLU A 207 0.92 -16.07 -12.64
C GLU A 207 0.90 -16.75 -11.27
N ALA A 208 0.93 -15.96 -10.20
CA ALA A 208 0.97 -16.45 -8.83
C ALA A 208 0.36 -15.45 -7.86
N VAL A 209 -0.30 -15.99 -6.83
CA VAL A 209 -0.74 -15.24 -5.63
C VAL A 209 -0.14 -15.91 -4.41
N ARG A 210 0.33 -15.13 -3.45
CA ARG A 210 0.90 -15.64 -2.19
C ARG A 210 0.51 -14.76 -1.01
N MET A 211 0.42 -15.37 0.17
CA MET A 211 0.18 -14.70 1.44
C MET A 211 1.29 -15.11 2.41
N PRO A 212 2.37 -14.31 2.54
CA PRO A 212 3.46 -14.59 3.45
C PRO A 212 2.95 -14.70 4.89
N ASN A 213 3.61 -15.52 5.70
CA ASN A 213 3.31 -15.74 7.11
C ASN A 213 1.92 -16.35 7.44
N GLN A 214 1.12 -16.69 6.42
CA GLN A 214 -0.20 -17.33 6.59
C GLN A 214 -0.29 -18.63 5.75
N PRO A 215 0.46 -19.69 6.12
CA PRO A 215 0.51 -20.92 5.33
C PRO A 215 -0.83 -21.68 5.30
N GLN A 216 -1.74 -21.35 6.21
CA GLN A 216 -3.10 -21.92 6.27
C GLN A 216 -4.08 -21.24 5.31
N ALA A 217 -3.70 -20.13 4.64
CA ALA A 217 -4.56 -19.47 3.68
C ALA A 217 -4.84 -20.38 2.47
N ILE A 218 -6.09 -20.46 2.05
CA ILE A 218 -6.50 -21.18 0.85
C ILE A 218 -6.43 -20.20 -0.32
N ILE A 219 -5.54 -20.48 -1.27
CA ILE A 219 -5.34 -19.66 -2.47
C ILE A 219 -5.75 -20.47 -3.69
N GLN A 220 -6.70 -19.97 -4.47
CA GLN A 220 -7.23 -20.67 -5.62
C GLN A 220 -7.28 -19.76 -6.86
N SER A 221 -6.81 -20.28 -7.99
CA SER A 221 -7.04 -19.69 -9.29
C SER A 221 -8.39 -20.16 -9.80
N GLN A 222 -9.24 -19.20 -10.11
CA GLN A 222 -10.51 -19.45 -10.78
C GLN A 222 -10.33 -19.38 -12.31
N THR A 223 -11.40 -19.63 -13.06
CA THR A 223 -11.38 -19.40 -14.51
C THR A 223 -11.30 -17.90 -14.84
N ASP A 224 -10.70 -17.55 -15.98
CA ASP A 224 -10.71 -16.19 -16.55
C ASP A 224 -9.95 -15.10 -15.77
N GLY A 225 -8.82 -15.47 -15.11
CA GLY A 225 -7.92 -14.48 -14.47
C GLY A 225 -8.39 -14.03 -13.10
N GLU A 226 -9.33 -14.73 -12.50
CA GLU A 226 -9.77 -14.50 -11.15
C GLU A 226 -8.99 -15.37 -10.15
N TRP A 227 -8.64 -14.79 -9.02
CA TRP A 227 -8.01 -15.46 -7.89
C TRP A 227 -8.76 -15.16 -6.60
N THR A 228 -8.83 -16.16 -5.73
CA THR A 228 -9.39 -16.00 -4.39
C THR A 228 -8.37 -16.39 -3.34
N VAL A 229 -8.35 -15.62 -2.25
CA VAL A 229 -7.56 -15.89 -1.05
C VAL A 229 -8.53 -15.92 0.12
N GLN A 230 -8.53 -17.01 0.86
CA GLN A 230 -9.41 -17.20 2.01
C GLN A 230 -8.61 -17.59 3.23
N LEU A 231 -8.87 -16.94 4.35
CA LEU A 231 -8.27 -17.22 5.65
C LEU A 231 -9.34 -17.10 6.73
N GLY A 232 -9.43 -18.07 7.64
CA GLY A 232 -10.41 -18.03 8.72
C GLY A 232 -10.22 -19.13 9.74
N ASN A 233 -10.81 -18.95 10.92
CA ASN A 233 -10.73 -19.91 12.01
C ASN A 233 -11.83 -21.01 11.97
N HIS A 234 -12.79 -20.88 11.07
CA HIS A 234 -13.87 -21.85 10.83
C HIS A 234 -13.79 -22.50 9.44
N MET A 235 -12.65 -22.41 8.78
CA MET A 235 -12.44 -23.07 7.50
C MET A 235 -12.36 -24.57 7.69
N PRO A 236 -13.00 -25.40 6.83
CA PRO A 236 -12.75 -26.81 6.82
C PRO A 236 -11.26 -27.04 6.56
N VAL A 237 -10.59 -27.72 7.48
CA VAL A 237 -9.22 -28.20 7.22
C VAL A 237 -9.30 -28.96 5.90
N ALA A 238 -8.48 -28.60 4.93
CA ALA A 238 -8.43 -29.28 3.63
C ALA A 238 -8.07 -30.75 3.86
N ALA A 239 -9.11 -31.56 4.11
CA ALA A 239 -9.04 -33.00 4.02
C ALA A 239 -9.16 -33.31 2.53
N ASP A 240 -8.13 -34.01 2.03
CA ASP A 240 -8.10 -34.64 0.71
C ASP A 240 -7.92 -33.71 -0.52
N MET A 241 -6.69 -33.20 -0.68
CA MET A 241 -6.15 -33.16 -2.03
C MET A 241 -5.42 -34.50 -2.29
N PRO A 242 -5.71 -35.23 -3.39
CA PRO A 242 -5.02 -36.45 -3.70
C PRO A 242 -3.53 -36.15 -3.94
N SER A 243 -2.71 -36.55 -2.99
CA SER A 243 -1.26 -36.62 -3.18
C SER A 243 -1.00 -37.59 -4.33
N GLN A 244 -0.37 -37.10 -5.39
CA GLN A 244 0.27 -38.00 -6.37
C GLN A 244 1.22 -38.92 -5.63
N GLU A 245 0.93 -40.21 -5.74
CA GLU A 245 1.68 -41.30 -5.18
C GLU A 245 3.19 -41.20 -5.54
N LEU A 246 3.99 -40.92 -4.54
CA LEU A 246 5.34 -41.45 -4.50
C LEU A 246 5.27 -42.67 -3.58
N GLN A 247 5.37 -43.87 -4.21
CA GLN A 247 5.50 -45.14 -3.51
C GLN A 247 6.79 -45.10 -2.67
N ASP A 248 6.65 -45.12 -1.35
CA ASP A 248 7.54 -45.89 -0.50
C ASP A 248 6.80 -46.30 0.81
N ASP A 249 6.99 -47.56 1.17
CA ASP A 249 6.28 -48.28 2.21
C ASP A 249 6.66 -47.87 3.63
N SER A 250 5.68 -48.02 4.51
CA SER A 250 5.74 -48.14 5.98
C SER A 250 5.65 -46.83 6.78
N TYR A 251 4.42 -46.53 7.24
CA TYR A 251 4.08 -46.27 8.66
C TYR A 251 2.57 -46.32 8.89
N VAL A 252 2.14 -47.23 9.75
CA VAL A 252 0.76 -47.37 10.21
C VAL A 252 0.39 -46.13 11.04
N ASN A 253 -0.57 -45.31 10.61
CA ASN A 253 -1.11 -44.23 11.42
C ASN A 253 -2.56 -44.55 11.81
N THR A 254 -2.71 -44.85 13.11
CA THR A 254 -4.03 -45.01 13.75
C THR A 254 -4.69 -43.67 13.86
N GLY A 255 -5.77 -43.47 13.08
CA GLY A 255 -6.58 -42.24 13.08
C GLY A 255 -7.24 -42.00 14.44
N VAL A 256 -6.91 -40.88 15.05
CA VAL A 256 -7.73 -40.22 16.07
C VAL A 256 -8.35 -39.01 15.40
N GLN A 257 -9.65 -39.07 15.11
CA GLN A 257 -10.44 -37.87 14.78
C GLN A 257 -10.52 -37.00 16.03
N THR A 258 -9.65 -36.00 16.13
CA THR A 258 -9.85 -34.89 17.04
C THR A 258 -10.80 -33.91 16.36
N ALA A 259 -11.96 -33.68 16.99
CA ALA A 259 -12.84 -32.57 16.67
C ALA A 259 -12.01 -31.29 16.59
N ALA A 260 -12.11 -30.55 15.48
CA ALA A 260 -11.43 -29.29 15.31
C ALA A 260 -11.86 -28.35 16.43
N SER A 261 -10.99 -28.14 17.42
CA SER A 261 -11.12 -27.03 18.35
C SER A 261 -11.07 -25.76 17.50
N ALA A 262 -12.07 -24.88 17.62
CA ALA A 262 -12.05 -23.56 17.02
C ALA A 262 -10.74 -22.91 17.47
N THR A 263 -9.79 -22.73 16.55
CA THR A 263 -8.53 -22.05 16.84
C THR A 263 -8.86 -20.55 16.95
N VAL A 264 -8.59 -19.99 18.11
CA VAL A 264 -8.71 -18.54 18.34
C VAL A 264 -7.80 -17.84 17.35
N PHE A 265 -8.31 -16.87 16.60
CA PHE A 265 -7.51 -16.05 15.69
C PHE A 265 -7.01 -14.80 16.41
N THR A 266 -5.73 -14.48 16.25
CA THR A 266 -5.09 -13.31 16.86
C THR A 266 -4.88 -12.23 15.82
N LEU A 267 -5.27 -10.99 16.15
CA LEU A 267 -5.19 -9.82 15.26
C LEU A 267 -3.88 -9.03 15.50
N ASP A 268 -2.75 -9.71 15.58
CA ASP A 268 -1.45 -9.15 15.97
C ASP A 268 -0.47 -8.96 14.80
N GLN A 269 -0.87 -9.34 13.59
CA GLN A 269 -0.03 -9.27 12.39
C GLN A 269 -0.85 -8.81 11.19
N ASP A 270 -0.29 -7.89 10.40
CA ASP A 270 -0.89 -7.48 9.14
C ASP A 270 -1.07 -8.66 8.18
N LEU A 271 -2.15 -8.66 7.42
CA LEU A 271 -2.38 -9.63 6.37
C LEU A 271 -1.90 -9.05 5.03
N VAL A 272 -0.87 -9.65 4.46
CA VAL A 272 -0.24 -9.17 3.22
C VAL A 272 -0.47 -10.19 2.11
N VAL A 273 -1.09 -9.73 1.01
CA VAL A 273 -1.30 -10.53 -0.19
C VAL A 273 -0.50 -9.95 -1.33
N TYR A 274 0.30 -10.79 -1.98
CA TYR A 274 1.03 -10.46 -3.19
C TYR A 274 0.45 -11.21 -4.39
N TRP A 275 0.37 -10.54 -5.53
CA TRP A 275 0.12 -11.20 -6.81
C TRP A 275 1.16 -10.79 -7.83
N ARG A 276 1.53 -11.70 -8.71
CA ARG A 276 2.53 -11.47 -9.73
C ARG A 276 1.90 -11.60 -11.11
N HIS A 277 2.03 -10.57 -11.92
CA HIS A 277 1.69 -10.62 -13.32
C HIS A 277 2.70 -11.45 -14.12
N GLN A 278 2.28 -12.05 -15.20
CA GLN A 278 3.15 -12.77 -16.11
C GLN A 278 4.29 -11.86 -16.61
N ALA A 279 5.51 -12.38 -16.62
CA ALA A 279 6.67 -11.62 -17.06
C ALA A 279 6.63 -11.30 -18.57
N GLY A 280 7.23 -10.16 -18.95
CA GLY A 280 7.36 -9.76 -20.35
C GLY A 280 6.10 -9.19 -21.01
N LEU A 281 5.10 -8.82 -20.21
CA LEU A 281 3.93 -8.08 -20.71
C LEU A 281 4.38 -6.68 -21.17
N PRO A 282 3.85 -6.21 -22.32
CA PRO A 282 4.15 -4.85 -22.78
C PRO A 282 3.54 -3.83 -21.83
N GLY A 283 4.12 -2.62 -21.80
CA GLY A 283 3.50 -1.50 -21.13
C GLY A 283 2.09 -1.23 -21.63
N SER A 284 1.25 -0.62 -20.82
CA SER A 284 -0.16 -0.39 -21.13
C SER A 284 -0.66 0.96 -20.61
N VAL A 285 -1.76 1.39 -21.19
CA VAL A 285 -2.62 2.45 -20.64
C VAL A 285 -4.00 1.86 -20.42
N ASP A 286 -4.45 1.91 -19.18
CA ASP A 286 -5.77 1.46 -18.77
C ASP A 286 -6.61 2.67 -18.37
N LEU A 287 -7.89 2.71 -18.77
CA LEU A 287 -8.82 3.79 -18.47
C LEU A 287 -10.06 3.23 -17.78
N VAL A 288 -10.28 3.67 -16.56
CA VAL A 288 -11.53 3.45 -15.81
C VAL A 288 -12.26 4.79 -15.76
N ALA A 289 -13.52 4.81 -16.15
CA ALA A 289 -14.30 6.04 -16.18
C ALA A 289 -15.62 5.86 -15.44
N HIS A 290 -16.11 6.95 -14.83
CA HIS A 290 -17.47 7.08 -14.33
C HIS A 290 -18.12 8.32 -14.91
N LYS A 291 -19.26 8.14 -15.58
CA LYS A 291 -20.08 9.20 -16.15
C LYS A 291 -21.54 8.75 -16.22
N PRO A 292 -22.38 9.19 -15.29
CA PRO A 292 -23.82 8.88 -15.32
C PRO A 292 -24.47 9.34 -16.62
N ALA A 293 -25.52 8.64 -17.05
CA ALA A 293 -26.31 9.05 -18.19
C ALA A 293 -26.90 10.45 -17.96
N GLY A 294 -26.74 11.34 -18.95
CA GLY A 294 -27.18 12.74 -18.87
C GLY A 294 -26.21 13.67 -18.14
N SER A 295 -25.14 13.17 -17.54
CA SER A 295 -24.10 14.01 -16.97
C SER A 295 -23.22 14.63 -18.06
N HIS A 296 -22.91 15.92 -17.93
CA HIS A 296 -21.95 16.60 -18.80
C HIS A 296 -20.51 16.30 -18.41
N ARG A 297 -20.23 16.04 -17.11
CA ARG A 297 -18.92 15.74 -16.53
C ARG A 297 -18.81 14.25 -16.23
N GLY A 298 -17.68 13.65 -16.58
CA GLY A 298 -17.27 12.36 -16.11
C GLY A 298 -15.97 12.45 -15.31
N THR A 299 -15.71 11.48 -14.47
CA THR A 299 -14.45 11.28 -13.75
C THR A 299 -13.71 10.10 -14.36
N PHE A 300 -12.38 10.15 -14.40
CA PHE A 300 -11.57 9.05 -14.89
C PHE A 300 -10.38 8.77 -13.97
N MET A 301 -9.97 7.52 -13.97
CA MET A 301 -8.69 7.04 -13.48
C MET A 301 -7.95 6.41 -14.65
N MET A 302 -6.76 6.89 -14.93
CA MET A 302 -5.88 6.36 -15.98
C MET A 302 -4.64 5.76 -15.32
N VAL A 303 -4.39 4.49 -15.58
CA VAL A 303 -3.21 3.79 -15.09
C VAL A 303 -2.24 3.59 -16.25
N VAL A 304 -1.09 4.22 -16.16
CA VAL A 304 -0.02 4.11 -17.16
C VAL A 304 1.05 3.18 -16.59
N THR A 305 1.19 2.01 -17.19
CA THR A 305 2.24 1.04 -16.86
C THR A 305 3.38 1.20 -17.85
N PRO A 306 4.59 1.61 -17.43
CA PRO A 306 5.73 1.77 -18.32
C PRO A 306 6.14 0.45 -18.98
N GLY A 307 6.67 0.54 -20.20
CA GLY A 307 7.35 -0.58 -20.84
C GLY A 307 8.75 -0.85 -20.26
N GLU A 308 9.45 -1.81 -20.85
CA GLU A 308 10.82 -2.21 -20.45
C GLU A 308 11.92 -1.37 -21.15
N ASP A 309 11.65 -0.13 -21.51
CA ASP A 309 12.58 0.75 -22.26
C ASP A 309 13.58 1.51 -21.37
N LEU A 310 13.38 1.51 -20.06
CA LEU A 310 14.33 2.06 -19.09
C LEU A 310 15.53 1.10 -18.94
N LYS A 311 16.68 1.52 -19.47
CA LYS A 311 17.88 0.69 -19.56
C LYS A 311 18.65 0.67 -18.21
N PRO A 312 19.43 -0.40 -17.96
CA PRO A 312 20.37 -0.38 -16.85
C PRO A 312 21.38 0.77 -17.02
N ILE A 313 21.66 1.48 -15.94
CA ILE A 313 22.69 2.54 -15.89
C ILE A 313 24.06 1.87 -16.12
N GLN A 314 24.85 2.38 -17.06
CA GLN A 314 26.14 1.78 -17.42
C GLN A 314 27.28 2.30 -16.52
N GLU A 315 27.18 3.52 -16.03
CA GLU A 315 28.19 4.15 -15.19
C GLU A 315 28.13 3.67 -13.74
N GLY A 316 29.28 3.64 -13.07
CA GLY A 316 29.33 3.28 -11.65
C GLY A 316 28.67 4.33 -10.78
N GLN A 317 27.87 3.88 -9.81
CA GLN A 317 27.11 4.72 -8.89
C GLN A 317 27.68 4.71 -7.48
N ASP A 318 27.35 5.72 -6.72
CA ASP A 318 27.66 5.80 -5.30
C ASP A 318 26.40 5.51 -4.48
N TRP A 319 26.49 4.51 -3.61
CA TRP A 319 25.39 4.10 -2.74
C TRP A 319 25.67 4.47 -1.30
N VAL A 320 24.77 5.22 -0.68
CA VAL A 320 24.86 5.58 0.73
C VAL A 320 23.73 4.89 1.48
N PHE A 321 24.05 3.88 2.26
CA PHE A 321 23.08 3.23 3.15
C PHE A 321 23.04 3.98 4.47
N VAL A 322 21.90 4.53 4.83
CA VAL A 322 21.62 5.20 6.10
C VAL A 322 20.65 4.32 6.87
N LEU A 323 21.16 3.59 7.84
CA LEU A 323 20.44 2.51 8.51
C LEU A 323 20.12 2.86 9.95
N ASP A 324 18.88 2.77 10.31
CA ASP A 324 18.40 2.93 11.67
C ASP A 324 18.80 1.71 12.52
N ILE A 325 19.46 1.99 13.64
CA ILE A 325 19.83 1.01 14.66
C ILE A 325 19.25 1.39 16.03
N SER A 326 18.11 2.09 16.05
CA SER A 326 17.38 2.42 17.28
C SER A 326 16.78 1.20 17.97
N GLY A 327 16.21 1.41 19.16
CA GLY A 327 15.68 0.32 19.98
C GLY A 327 14.52 -0.44 19.34
N SER A 328 13.68 0.25 18.58
CA SER A 328 12.52 -0.30 17.83
C SER A 328 12.92 -1.27 16.72
N MET A 329 14.13 -1.12 16.17
CA MET A 329 14.67 -1.99 15.13
C MET A 329 15.09 -3.40 15.63
N ARG A 330 15.09 -3.65 16.93
CA ARG A 330 15.69 -4.88 17.50
C ARG A 330 15.17 -6.18 16.90
N ASN A 331 13.87 -6.31 16.71
CA ASN A 331 13.25 -7.52 16.16
C ASN A 331 13.26 -7.57 14.63
N LYS A 332 13.52 -6.46 13.96
CA LYS A 332 13.52 -6.31 12.49
C LYS A 332 14.92 -6.31 11.90
N TYR A 333 15.92 -6.05 12.73
CA TYR A 333 17.28 -5.76 12.29
C TYR A 333 17.95 -6.90 11.52
N ALA A 334 17.75 -8.13 11.93
CA ALA A 334 18.33 -9.29 11.23
C ALA A 334 17.80 -9.40 9.78
N THR A 335 16.50 -9.21 9.59
CA THR A 335 15.85 -9.22 8.27
C THR A 335 16.28 -8.02 7.44
N LEU A 336 16.42 -6.84 8.06
CA LEU A 336 16.98 -5.65 7.41
C LEU A 336 18.38 -5.93 6.88
N VAL A 337 19.27 -6.50 7.69
CA VAL A 337 20.66 -6.80 7.30
C VAL A 337 20.69 -7.80 6.15
N ASP A 338 19.87 -8.85 6.15
CA ASP A 338 19.76 -9.79 5.03
C ASP A 338 19.33 -9.07 3.74
N GLY A 339 18.33 -8.19 3.80
CA GLY A 339 17.88 -7.40 2.66
C GLY A 339 18.96 -6.45 2.14
N VAL A 340 19.63 -5.71 3.01
CA VAL A 340 20.75 -4.81 2.65
C VAL A 340 21.91 -5.60 2.04
N GLN A 341 22.25 -6.76 2.61
CA GLN A 341 23.29 -7.62 2.07
C GLN A 341 22.98 -8.09 0.65
N ARG A 342 21.75 -8.55 0.40
CA ARG A 342 21.32 -8.96 -0.94
C ARG A 342 21.27 -7.79 -1.92
N ALA A 343 20.89 -6.60 -1.46
CA ALA A 343 20.97 -5.39 -2.27
C ALA A 343 22.42 -5.07 -2.66
N MET A 344 23.35 -5.11 -1.69
CA MET A 344 24.78 -4.91 -1.96
C MET A 344 25.36 -5.96 -2.92
N GLN A 345 24.91 -7.22 -2.86
CA GLN A 345 25.32 -8.27 -3.80
C GLN A 345 24.84 -8.03 -5.25
N LYS A 346 23.86 -7.17 -5.47
CA LYS A 346 23.38 -6.76 -6.80
C LYS A 346 24.14 -5.56 -7.38
N MET A 347 25.00 -4.92 -6.57
CA MET A 347 25.83 -3.83 -7.02
C MET A 347 26.90 -4.33 -7.99
N ARG A 348 27.35 -3.45 -8.86
CA ARG A 348 28.39 -3.75 -9.85
C ARG A 348 29.76 -3.41 -9.27
N ILE A 349 30.79 -3.94 -9.87
CA ILE A 349 32.18 -3.72 -9.44
C ILE A 349 32.61 -2.25 -9.56
N GLU A 350 31.96 -1.50 -10.48
CA GLU A 350 32.18 -0.06 -10.73
C GLU A 350 31.49 0.82 -9.68
N ASP A 351 30.52 0.25 -8.94
CA ASP A 351 29.81 0.95 -7.89
C ASP A 351 30.68 1.09 -6.63
N ARG A 352 30.39 2.10 -5.82
CA ARG A 352 30.96 2.28 -4.49
C ARG A 352 29.81 2.35 -3.48
N PHE A 353 30.07 1.93 -2.26
CA PHE A 353 29.09 2.08 -1.20
C PHE A 353 29.68 2.65 0.07
N ARG A 354 28.83 3.25 0.87
CA ARG A 354 29.12 3.80 2.19
C ARG A 354 27.96 3.47 3.13
N ILE A 355 28.27 3.09 4.37
CA ILE A 355 27.27 2.72 5.36
C ILE A 355 27.35 3.66 6.55
N VAL A 356 26.27 4.35 6.83
CA VAL A 356 26.05 5.20 8.00
C VAL A 356 25.00 4.54 8.88
N LEU A 357 25.32 4.37 10.14
CA LEU A 357 24.40 3.87 11.16
C LEU A 357 23.96 5.02 12.05
N PHE A 358 22.70 5.07 12.41
CA PHE A 358 22.20 6.08 13.34
C PHE A 358 21.23 5.52 14.39
N ASN A 359 21.29 6.15 15.56
CA ASN A 359 20.33 6.03 16.63
C ASN A 359 20.25 7.42 17.33
N THR A 360 20.62 7.60 18.57
CA THR A 360 20.74 8.92 19.22
C THR A 360 21.77 9.82 18.51
N SER A 361 22.78 9.22 17.89
CA SER A 361 23.81 9.87 17.09
C SER A 361 24.11 9.06 15.83
N SER A 362 24.83 9.65 14.89
CA SER A 362 25.27 8.95 13.68
C SER A 362 26.73 8.51 13.78
N ARG A 363 27.08 7.41 13.13
CA ARG A 363 28.46 6.94 12.94
C ARG A 363 28.61 6.24 11.60
N GLU A 364 29.79 6.31 11.03
CA GLU A 364 30.13 5.53 9.84
C GLU A 364 30.57 4.12 10.22
N LEU A 365 30.10 3.14 9.46
CA LEU A 365 30.58 1.77 9.53
C LEU A 365 31.75 1.56 8.56
N THR A 366 31.69 2.20 7.39
CA THR A 366 32.76 2.22 6.39
C THR A 366 33.66 3.46 6.56
N PRO A 367 34.94 3.44 6.19
CA PRO A 367 35.83 4.61 6.28
C PRO A 367 35.61 5.60 5.11
N GLY A 368 34.36 5.88 4.73
CA GLY A 368 33.96 6.59 3.52
C GLY A 368 33.46 5.63 2.45
N PHE A 369 33.53 6.03 1.18
CA PHE A 369 33.16 5.15 0.06
C PHE A 369 34.18 4.03 -0.16
N VAL A 370 33.69 2.81 -0.24
CA VAL A 370 34.47 1.60 -0.56
C VAL A 370 33.94 0.96 -1.84
N SER A 371 34.79 0.26 -2.60
CA SER A 371 34.37 -0.42 -3.83
C SER A 371 33.38 -1.54 -3.52
N ALA A 372 32.42 -1.78 -4.41
CA ALA A 372 31.46 -2.87 -4.28
C ALA A 372 32.06 -4.23 -4.72
N SER A 373 33.32 -4.51 -4.33
CA SER A 373 33.91 -5.80 -4.59
C SER A 373 33.27 -6.88 -3.70
N PRO A 374 33.23 -8.14 -4.13
CA PRO A 374 32.66 -9.22 -3.34
C PRO A 374 33.27 -9.32 -1.92
N GLU A 375 34.57 -9.04 -1.78
CA GLU A 375 35.27 -9.08 -0.51
C GLU A 375 34.79 -7.95 0.43
N MET A 376 34.63 -6.73 -0.09
CA MET A 376 34.15 -5.59 0.69
C MET A 376 32.67 -5.77 1.07
N VAL A 377 31.85 -6.24 0.14
CA VAL A 377 30.44 -6.57 0.42
C VAL A 377 30.35 -7.62 1.53
N ALA A 378 31.12 -8.71 1.44
CA ALA A 378 31.13 -9.74 2.47
C ALA A 378 31.63 -9.21 3.82
N HIS A 379 32.70 -8.42 3.83
CA HIS A 379 33.29 -7.84 5.05
C HIS A 379 32.29 -6.95 5.79
N TYR A 380 31.65 -6.00 5.09
CA TYR A 380 30.70 -5.09 5.73
C TYR A 380 29.34 -5.71 6.03
N SER A 381 28.93 -6.75 5.31
CA SER A 381 27.78 -7.59 5.68
C SER A 381 27.99 -8.25 7.05
N GLN A 382 29.18 -8.80 7.29
CA GLN A 382 29.52 -9.37 8.61
C GLN A 382 29.60 -8.28 9.69
N ALA A 383 30.11 -7.10 9.37
CA ALA A 383 30.17 -5.99 10.31
C ALA A 383 28.76 -5.50 10.69
N LEU A 384 27.80 -5.47 9.75
CA LEU A 384 26.40 -5.17 10.02
C LEU A 384 25.75 -6.18 10.97
N LEU A 385 25.97 -7.47 10.78
CA LEU A 385 25.44 -8.51 11.65
C LEU A 385 25.92 -8.39 13.11
N ALA A 386 27.07 -7.78 13.33
CA ALA A 386 27.62 -7.57 14.66
C ALA A 386 27.03 -6.34 15.39
N VAL A 387 26.21 -5.53 14.73
CA VAL A 387 25.62 -4.32 15.34
C VAL A 387 24.41 -4.70 16.18
N ALA A 388 24.35 -4.19 17.41
CA ALA A 388 23.21 -4.33 18.31
C ALA A 388 22.35 -3.06 18.28
N PRO A 389 21.06 -3.15 17.86
CA PRO A 389 20.14 -2.03 17.92
C PRO A 389 19.85 -1.58 19.35
N GLY A 390 19.70 -0.27 19.53
CA GLY A 390 19.37 0.34 20.83
C GLY A 390 19.34 1.86 20.80
N ASN A 391 18.88 2.45 21.87
CA ASN A 391 18.75 3.89 22.09
C ASN A 391 17.62 4.55 21.26
N SER A 392 17.60 5.89 21.26
CA SER A 392 16.61 6.74 20.60
C SER A 392 16.89 6.92 19.09
N THR A 393 16.01 7.62 18.38
CA THR A 393 16.08 7.83 16.93
C THR A 393 16.34 9.29 16.60
N ASN A 394 17.51 9.59 16.01
CA ASN A 394 17.89 10.91 15.48
C ASN A 394 18.10 10.82 13.97
N LEU A 395 17.00 10.87 13.24
CA LEU A 395 17.01 10.77 11.78
C LEU A 395 17.82 11.88 11.12
N TYR A 396 17.73 13.12 11.66
CA TYR A 396 18.48 14.25 11.11
C TYR A 396 19.99 14.02 11.14
N ALA A 397 20.51 13.49 12.24
CA ALA A 397 21.94 13.18 12.35
C ALA A 397 22.36 12.08 11.36
N GLY A 398 21.50 11.08 11.14
CA GLY A 398 21.71 10.02 10.15
C GLY A 398 21.80 10.58 8.72
N LEU A 399 20.83 11.39 8.33
CA LEU A 399 20.79 12.03 7.01
C LEU A 399 21.90 13.04 6.81
N ASP A 400 22.18 13.92 7.78
CA ASP A 400 23.28 14.89 7.70
C ASP A 400 24.63 14.19 7.48
N GLN A 401 24.88 13.08 8.19
CA GLN A 401 26.09 12.29 7.99
C GLN A 401 26.09 11.59 6.63
N GLY A 402 24.98 11.00 6.20
CA GLY A 402 24.85 10.33 4.90
C GLY A 402 25.05 11.26 3.71
N LEU A 403 24.66 12.52 3.85
CA LEU A 403 24.79 13.54 2.81
C LEU A 403 26.15 14.25 2.78
N LYS A 404 27.05 13.96 3.72
CA LYS A 404 28.42 14.48 3.71
C LYS A 404 29.26 13.76 2.65
N SER A 405 30.19 14.52 2.06
CA SER A 405 31.24 13.98 1.17
C SER A 405 30.70 13.19 -0.04
N LEU A 406 29.51 13.58 -0.58
CA LEU A 406 29.06 13.08 -1.86
C LEU A 406 29.96 13.59 -2.98
N ASP A 407 30.25 12.73 -3.96
CA ASP A 407 31.04 13.04 -5.13
C ASP A 407 30.13 13.70 -6.19
N ALA A 408 30.42 14.95 -6.55
CA ALA A 408 29.60 15.70 -7.51
C ALA A 408 29.68 15.14 -8.95
N ASP A 409 30.73 14.37 -9.24
CA ASP A 409 30.94 13.78 -10.56
C ASP A 409 30.29 12.38 -10.71
N ARG A 410 29.62 11.88 -9.64
CA ARG A 410 28.98 10.56 -9.65
C ARG A 410 27.52 10.63 -9.20
N THR A 411 26.67 9.86 -9.87
CA THR A 411 25.28 9.71 -9.44
C THR A 411 25.24 9.05 -8.07
N SER A 412 24.62 9.73 -7.10
CA SER A 412 24.50 9.25 -5.73
C SER A 412 23.06 8.77 -5.44
N ALA A 413 22.95 7.58 -4.87
CA ALA A 413 21.72 7.00 -4.36
C ALA A 413 21.80 6.85 -2.84
N LEU A 414 20.92 7.49 -2.10
CA LEU A 414 20.82 7.34 -0.65
C LEU A 414 19.67 6.37 -0.32
N VAL A 415 20.00 5.27 0.31
CA VAL A 415 19.04 4.26 0.77
C VAL A 415 18.84 4.44 2.28
N LEU A 416 17.72 5.04 2.65
CA LEU A 416 17.33 5.23 4.04
C LEU A 416 16.42 4.08 4.48
N VAL A 417 16.77 3.43 5.58
CA VAL A 417 15.91 2.41 6.20
C VAL A 417 15.67 2.76 7.66
N THR A 418 14.41 2.99 8.02
CA THR A 418 14.02 3.36 9.39
C THR A 418 12.62 2.84 9.72
N ASP A 419 12.37 2.51 10.97
CA ASP A 419 11.04 2.21 11.50
C ASP A 419 10.56 3.29 12.48
N GLY A 420 11.43 4.27 12.76
CA GLY A 420 11.27 5.18 13.88
C GLY A 420 10.72 6.55 13.54
N VAL A 421 9.99 7.06 14.49
CA VAL A 421 9.73 8.49 14.59
C VAL A 421 10.94 9.14 15.22
N THR A 422 11.45 10.21 14.56
CA THR A 422 12.49 11.03 15.18
C THR A 422 12.01 11.58 16.52
N ASN A 423 12.62 11.12 17.60
CA ASN A 423 12.29 11.53 18.96
C ASN A 423 13.41 12.33 19.64
N VAL A 424 14.52 12.50 18.98
CA VAL A 424 15.69 13.28 19.43
C VAL A 424 16.28 14.06 18.24
N GLY A 425 16.75 15.27 18.51
CA GLY A 425 17.36 16.15 17.54
C GLY A 425 16.37 17.04 16.80
N GLU A 426 16.62 17.33 15.53
CA GLU A 426 15.74 18.13 14.69
C GLU A 426 14.53 17.31 14.24
N THR A 427 13.33 17.85 14.38
CA THR A 427 12.07 17.20 14.01
C THR A 427 11.25 17.98 12.99
N ARG A 428 11.64 19.24 12.68
CA ARG A 428 10.89 20.09 11.77
C ARG A 428 11.12 19.69 10.32
N GLN A 429 10.08 19.34 9.62
CA GLN A 429 10.10 18.90 8.22
C GLN A 429 10.90 19.83 7.31
N ARG A 430 10.71 21.15 7.44
CA ARG A 430 11.42 22.16 6.64
C ARG A 430 12.94 22.01 6.70
N GLN A 431 13.50 21.72 7.88
CA GLN A 431 14.95 21.57 8.04
C GLN A 431 15.50 20.34 7.29
N PHE A 432 14.72 19.27 7.27
CA PHE A 432 15.05 18.08 6.50
C PHE A 432 15.01 18.36 4.99
N ILE A 433 13.99 19.06 4.51
CA ILE A 433 13.86 19.45 3.09
C ILE A 433 15.04 20.34 2.68
N GLU A 434 15.40 21.34 3.50
CA GLU A 434 16.55 22.22 3.25
C GLU A 434 17.88 21.45 3.22
N LEU A 435 18.02 20.40 4.04
CA LEU A 435 19.19 19.54 4.06
C LEU A 435 19.34 18.77 2.73
N ILE A 436 18.24 18.20 2.23
CA ILE A 436 18.23 17.37 1.02
C ILE A 436 18.37 18.22 -0.25
N LYS A 437 17.62 19.32 -0.36
CA LYS A 437 17.67 20.21 -1.55
C LYS A 437 19.03 20.83 -1.84
N LYS A 438 19.95 20.83 -0.86
CA LYS A 438 21.34 21.28 -1.04
C LYS A 438 22.23 20.28 -1.77
N LYS A 439 21.73 19.07 -2.01
CA LYS A 439 22.51 17.96 -2.55
C LYS A 439 21.82 17.37 -3.78
N ASP A 440 22.61 17.00 -4.77
CA ASP A 440 22.14 16.22 -5.91
C ASP A 440 22.21 14.73 -5.54
N VAL A 441 21.16 14.25 -4.88
CA VAL A 441 21.04 12.87 -4.42
C VAL A 441 19.62 12.40 -4.59
N ARG A 442 19.44 11.15 -5.03
CA ARG A 442 18.15 10.47 -5.04
C ARG A 442 18.00 9.67 -3.76
N MET A 443 16.97 9.96 -2.98
CA MET A 443 16.72 9.27 -1.73
C MET A 443 15.63 8.22 -1.90
N PHE A 444 15.94 7.00 -1.55
CA PHE A 444 15.05 5.86 -1.54
C PHE A 444 14.80 5.46 -0.10
N THR A 445 13.57 5.66 0.35
CA THR A 445 13.21 5.50 1.76
C THR A 445 12.41 4.23 1.96
N PHE A 446 12.87 3.40 2.87
CA PHE A 446 12.17 2.19 3.33
C PHE A 446 11.64 2.44 4.72
N VAL A 447 10.33 2.55 4.81
CA VAL A 447 9.59 2.86 6.04
C VAL A 447 9.10 1.54 6.62
N LEU A 448 9.75 1.05 7.69
CA LEU A 448 9.46 -0.25 8.28
C LEU A 448 8.40 -0.15 9.39
N GLY A 449 7.29 -0.86 9.19
CA GLY A 449 6.18 -0.90 10.15
C GLY A 449 5.23 0.28 10.07
N ASN A 450 4.10 0.12 10.76
CA ASN A 450 3.00 1.09 10.68
C ASN A 450 3.18 2.32 11.58
N SER A 451 4.17 2.30 12.49
CA SER A 451 4.44 3.37 13.45
C SER A 451 5.40 4.47 12.97
N ALA A 452 5.98 4.33 11.77
CA ALA A 452 6.95 5.30 11.26
C ALA A 452 6.29 6.61 10.79
N ASN A 453 7.02 7.73 10.88
CA ASN A 453 6.56 9.02 10.36
C ASN A 453 6.59 9.04 8.81
N ARG A 454 5.63 8.36 8.19
CA ARG A 454 5.49 8.22 6.74
C ARG A 454 5.41 9.56 6.02
N PRO A 455 4.58 10.54 6.46
CA PRO A 455 4.46 11.81 5.75
C PRO A 455 5.82 12.50 5.58
N LEU A 456 6.62 12.59 6.62
CA LEU A 456 7.96 13.16 6.53
C LEU A 456 8.84 12.41 5.52
N LEU A 457 8.86 11.09 5.59
CA LEU A 457 9.75 10.24 4.78
C LEU A 457 9.36 10.25 3.29
N GLU A 458 8.06 10.28 2.97
CA GLU A 458 7.54 10.43 1.61
C GLU A 458 7.89 11.79 1.01
N VAL A 459 7.73 12.87 1.77
CA VAL A 459 8.13 14.22 1.35
C VAL A 459 9.61 14.31 1.04
N LEU A 460 10.46 13.72 1.87
CA LEU A 460 11.91 13.72 1.67
C LEU A 460 12.30 12.94 0.42
N ALA A 461 11.70 11.79 0.19
CA ALA A 461 11.91 11.01 -1.02
C ALA A 461 11.47 11.79 -2.26
N LYS A 462 10.28 12.39 -2.25
CA LYS A 462 9.77 13.23 -3.35
C LYS A 462 10.66 14.45 -3.62
N ALA A 463 11.12 15.15 -2.57
CA ALA A 463 11.98 16.33 -2.68
C ALA A 463 13.35 16.04 -3.32
N SER A 464 13.79 14.78 -3.29
CA SER A 464 15.05 14.30 -3.91
C SER A 464 14.83 13.58 -5.24
N ASN A 465 13.64 13.64 -5.84
CA ASN A 465 13.25 12.82 -7.00
C ASN A 465 13.46 11.30 -6.80
N GLY A 466 13.39 10.83 -5.57
CA GLY A 466 13.40 9.42 -5.21
C GLY A 466 12.00 8.86 -4.97
N PHE A 467 11.89 7.80 -4.18
CA PHE A 467 10.61 7.23 -3.78
C PHE A 467 10.66 6.69 -2.34
N ALA A 468 9.51 6.58 -1.72
CA ALA A 468 9.32 5.91 -0.44
C ALA A 468 8.53 4.61 -0.63
N VAL A 469 8.88 3.58 0.14
CA VAL A 469 8.15 2.30 0.19
C VAL A 469 7.77 2.03 1.63
N ASN A 470 6.48 1.88 1.87
CA ASN A 470 5.96 1.51 3.18
C ASN A 470 5.95 -0.02 3.29
N ILE A 471 6.67 -0.55 4.26
CA ILE A 471 6.86 -1.98 4.46
C ILE A 471 6.25 -2.37 5.80
N SER A 472 5.23 -3.23 5.78
CA SER A 472 4.68 -3.85 6.98
C SER A 472 5.71 -4.79 7.62
N ASN A 473 5.62 -5.01 8.93
CA ASN A 473 6.42 -6.02 9.60
C ASN A 473 6.14 -7.44 9.09
N SER A 474 4.97 -7.64 8.51
CA SER A 474 4.53 -8.91 7.91
C SER A 474 4.91 -9.04 6.43
N ASP A 475 5.58 -8.05 5.84
CA ASP A 475 6.03 -8.05 4.44
C ASP A 475 7.25 -8.93 4.19
N ASP A 476 7.44 -9.25 2.92
CA ASP A 476 8.73 -9.72 2.40
C ASP A 476 9.72 -8.53 2.29
N ILE A 477 10.30 -8.13 3.41
CA ILE A 477 11.23 -6.99 3.50
C ILE A 477 12.38 -7.14 2.50
N VAL A 478 12.90 -8.36 2.35
CA VAL A 478 14.00 -8.65 1.42
C VAL A 478 13.56 -8.43 -0.03
N GLY A 479 12.38 -8.93 -0.40
CA GLY A 479 11.80 -8.75 -1.73
C GLY A 479 11.56 -7.27 -2.05
N GLN A 480 11.06 -6.51 -1.09
CA GLN A 480 10.84 -5.06 -1.25
C GLN A 480 12.16 -4.29 -1.47
N LEU A 481 13.20 -4.59 -0.69
CA LEU A 481 14.53 -4.00 -0.86
C LEU A 481 15.15 -4.36 -2.22
N LEU A 482 14.98 -5.59 -2.70
CA LEU A 482 15.45 -6.00 -4.03
C LEU A 482 14.70 -5.31 -5.16
N THR A 483 13.39 -5.15 -5.05
CA THR A 483 12.57 -4.41 -6.02
C THR A 483 13.04 -2.96 -6.13
N ALA A 484 13.25 -2.30 -5.01
CA ALA A 484 13.76 -0.94 -5.00
C ALA A 484 15.20 -0.84 -5.54
N THR A 485 16.07 -1.80 -5.24
CA THR A 485 17.41 -1.87 -5.82
C THR A 485 17.36 -1.90 -7.35
N SER A 486 16.40 -2.63 -7.92
CA SER A 486 16.21 -2.69 -9.38
C SER A 486 15.87 -1.32 -9.99
N LYS A 487 15.15 -0.46 -9.27
CA LYS A 487 14.82 0.90 -9.71
C LYS A 487 16.05 1.81 -9.69
N VAL A 488 16.89 1.68 -8.68
CA VAL A 488 18.13 2.47 -8.55
C VAL A 488 19.11 2.16 -9.68
N THR A 489 19.19 0.90 -10.09
CA THR A 489 20.13 0.43 -11.12
C THR A 489 19.71 0.72 -12.55
N HIS A 490 18.53 1.28 -12.77
CA HIS A 490 18.01 1.60 -14.10
C HIS A 490 17.79 3.11 -14.27
N GLU A 491 17.77 3.55 -15.53
CA GLU A 491 17.36 4.90 -15.87
C GLU A 491 15.94 5.18 -15.36
N ALA A 492 15.62 6.45 -15.13
CA ALA A 492 14.28 6.90 -14.78
C ALA A 492 13.82 7.99 -15.75
N LEU A 493 12.51 8.08 -15.95
CA LEU A 493 11.90 9.17 -16.69
C LEU A 493 11.66 10.35 -15.72
N HIS A 494 12.41 11.42 -15.89
CA HIS A 494 12.38 12.60 -15.01
C HIS A 494 11.52 13.72 -15.57
N GLY A 495 10.92 14.54 -14.68
CA GLY A 495 10.10 15.68 -15.05
C GLY A 495 8.89 15.26 -15.90
N VAL A 496 8.24 14.19 -15.48
CA VAL A 496 7.13 13.60 -16.20
C VAL A 496 5.95 14.55 -16.27
N LYS A 497 5.40 14.72 -17.48
CA LYS A 497 4.19 15.49 -17.72
C LYS A 497 3.25 14.70 -18.59
N ILE A 498 1.95 14.79 -18.27
CA ILE A 498 0.89 14.22 -19.08
C ILE A 498 0.08 15.33 -19.73
N LYS A 499 -0.29 15.15 -21.00
CA LYS A 499 -1.15 16.05 -21.73
C LYS A 499 -2.21 15.25 -22.47
N ILE A 500 -3.46 15.69 -22.36
CA ILE A 500 -4.62 15.09 -23.00
C ILE A 500 -5.22 16.13 -23.91
N ASP A 501 -5.20 15.89 -25.23
CA ASP A 501 -5.74 16.78 -26.26
C ASP A 501 -6.94 16.08 -26.94
N GLY A 502 -7.85 16.84 -27.52
CA GLY A 502 -9.03 16.34 -28.25
C GLY A 502 -10.30 16.25 -27.40
N ILE A 503 -10.17 16.23 -26.08
CA ILE A 503 -11.28 16.30 -25.13
C ILE A 503 -10.93 17.33 -24.04
N ARG A 504 -11.94 18.02 -23.52
CA ARG A 504 -11.72 18.92 -22.37
C ARG A 504 -11.50 18.09 -21.11
N THR A 505 -10.37 18.30 -20.44
CA THR A 505 -10.05 17.73 -19.12
C THR A 505 -9.68 18.80 -18.13
N ALA A 506 -9.90 18.57 -16.85
CA ALA A 506 -9.46 19.40 -15.75
C ALA A 506 -9.22 18.58 -14.49
N ASP A 507 -8.69 19.23 -13.46
CA ASP A 507 -8.52 18.70 -12.10
C ASP A 507 -7.71 17.40 -12.11
N LEU A 508 -6.61 17.40 -12.89
CA LEU A 508 -5.70 16.26 -12.97
C LEU A 508 -4.92 16.13 -11.67
N THR A 509 -4.97 14.95 -11.07
CA THR A 509 -4.26 14.59 -9.84
C THR A 509 -3.46 13.30 -10.08
N PRO A 510 -2.14 13.26 -9.77
CA PRO A 510 -1.33 14.35 -9.23
C PRO A 510 -1.04 15.44 -10.27
N GLY A 511 -1.10 16.69 -9.86
CA GLY A 511 -0.76 17.85 -10.71
C GLY A 511 0.74 17.90 -11.07
N GLN A 512 1.60 17.33 -10.21
CA GLN A 512 3.02 17.16 -10.45
C GLN A 512 3.43 15.69 -10.28
N ILE A 513 3.89 15.06 -11.35
CA ILE A 513 4.20 13.62 -11.37
C ILE A 513 5.62 13.31 -10.86
N GLY A 514 6.58 14.21 -11.08
CA GLY A 514 7.96 13.98 -10.65
C GLY A 514 8.73 13.02 -11.57
N SER A 515 9.26 11.94 -11.01
CA SER A 515 10.01 10.90 -11.73
C SER A 515 9.25 9.59 -11.76
N LEU A 516 9.35 8.87 -12.88
CA LEU A 516 8.77 7.55 -13.06
C LEU A 516 9.91 6.52 -13.21
N TYR A 517 9.93 5.55 -12.30
CA TYR A 517 10.94 4.50 -12.26
C TYR A 517 10.50 3.24 -12.99
N ARG A 518 11.45 2.37 -13.30
CA ARG A 518 11.19 1.08 -13.92
C ARG A 518 10.12 0.29 -13.15
N GLY A 519 9.09 -0.17 -13.85
CA GLY A 519 8.01 -0.99 -13.29
C GLY A 519 6.99 -0.24 -12.44
N GLN A 520 7.23 1.03 -12.12
CA GLN A 520 6.30 1.85 -11.36
C GLN A 520 5.14 2.29 -12.25
N GLN A 521 3.91 2.05 -11.80
CA GLN A 521 2.72 2.57 -12.45
C GLN A 521 2.51 4.05 -12.11
N LEU A 522 1.98 4.80 -13.07
CA LEU A 522 1.48 6.15 -12.89
C LEU A 522 -0.04 6.11 -12.89
N VAL A 523 -0.65 6.43 -11.77
CA VAL A 523 -2.10 6.60 -11.65
C VAL A 523 -2.43 8.09 -11.75
N VAL A 524 -3.30 8.45 -12.69
CA VAL A 524 -3.76 9.83 -12.90
C VAL A 524 -5.27 9.86 -12.86
N PHE A 525 -5.82 10.67 -11.99
CA PHE A 525 -7.25 10.97 -11.93
C PHE A 525 -7.54 12.31 -12.60
N GLY A 526 -8.80 12.53 -12.99
CA GLY A 526 -9.24 13.81 -13.49
C GLY A 526 -10.69 13.79 -13.93
N HIS A 527 -11.15 14.97 -14.35
CA HIS A 527 -12.48 15.14 -14.94
C HIS A 527 -12.40 15.34 -16.45
N TYR A 528 -13.46 14.93 -17.17
CA TYR A 528 -13.61 15.16 -18.59
C TYR A 528 -15.02 15.59 -18.96
N TRP A 529 -15.15 16.35 -20.06
CA TRP A 529 -16.43 16.84 -20.58
C TRP A 529 -16.61 16.43 -22.04
N GLY A 530 -17.80 15.95 -22.36
CA GLY A 530 -18.10 15.36 -23.67
C GLY A 530 -17.69 13.89 -23.75
N ASP A 531 -17.44 13.43 -24.96
CA ASP A 531 -16.97 12.08 -25.32
C ASP A 531 -16.18 12.16 -26.63
N GLY A 532 -15.49 11.10 -26.97
CA GLY A 532 -14.75 10.99 -28.22
C GLY A 532 -13.26 10.76 -28.05
N MET A 533 -12.56 10.84 -29.20
CA MET A 533 -11.14 10.51 -29.27
C MET A 533 -10.27 11.58 -28.61
N ALA A 534 -9.33 11.12 -27.80
CA ALA A 534 -8.32 11.95 -27.17
C ALA A 534 -6.91 11.44 -27.55
N ASP A 535 -5.98 12.37 -27.75
CA ASP A 535 -4.56 12.12 -27.91
C ASP A 535 -3.87 12.33 -26.57
N VAL A 536 -3.32 11.27 -25.98
CA VAL A 536 -2.62 11.30 -24.70
C VAL A 536 -1.12 11.22 -24.92
N ARG A 537 -0.38 12.20 -24.38
CA ARG A 537 1.08 12.26 -24.46
C ARG A 537 1.67 12.28 -23.06
N LEU A 538 2.64 11.41 -22.84
CA LEU A 538 3.51 11.41 -21.67
C LEU A 538 4.89 11.88 -22.14
N THR A 539 5.41 12.93 -21.52
CA THR A 539 6.73 13.49 -21.83
C THR A 539 7.61 13.49 -20.59
N GLY A 540 8.90 13.39 -20.78
CA GLY A 540 9.90 13.45 -19.73
C GLY A 540 11.30 13.35 -20.31
N ARG A 541 12.31 13.24 -19.46
CA ARG A 541 13.73 13.10 -19.86
C ARG A 541 14.32 11.83 -19.32
N ILE A 542 15.06 11.11 -20.16
CA ILE A 542 15.86 9.94 -19.79
C ILE A 542 17.30 10.27 -20.15
N SER A 543 18.22 10.21 -19.20
CA SER A 543 19.64 10.50 -19.39
C SER A 543 19.90 11.83 -20.14
N GLY A 544 19.08 12.86 -19.85
CA GLY A 544 19.17 14.19 -20.45
C GLY A 544 18.46 14.36 -21.78
N GLU A 545 17.99 13.28 -22.43
CA GLU A 545 17.25 13.31 -23.69
C GLU A 545 15.74 13.39 -23.46
N ASP A 546 15.06 14.24 -24.23
CA ASP A 546 13.61 14.32 -24.23
C ASP A 546 13.00 13.06 -24.82
N LYS A 547 12.02 12.48 -24.11
CA LYS A 547 11.24 11.31 -24.57
C LYS A 547 9.77 11.67 -24.59
N THR A 548 9.08 11.17 -25.59
CA THR A 548 7.63 11.34 -25.76
C THR A 548 7.01 10.00 -26.06
N TYR A 549 6.04 9.64 -25.26
CA TYR A 549 5.18 8.47 -25.47
C TYR A 549 3.78 8.98 -25.76
N GLN A 550 3.08 8.37 -26.71
CA GLN A 550 1.74 8.83 -27.09
C GLN A 550 0.84 7.67 -27.48
N THR A 551 -0.43 7.83 -27.13
CA THR A 551 -1.50 6.92 -27.56
C THR A 551 -2.76 7.71 -27.86
N ARG A 552 -3.74 7.08 -28.50
CA ARG A 552 -5.02 7.66 -28.86
C ARG A 552 -6.15 6.71 -28.56
N PHE A 553 -7.14 7.17 -27.80
CA PHE A 553 -8.31 6.37 -27.43
C PHE A 553 -9.53 7.25 -27.19
N ALA A 554 -10.70 6.60 -27.06
CA ALA A 554 -11.96 7.29 -26.84
C ALA A 554 -12.32 7.36 -25.35
N PHE A 555 -12.74 8.54 -24.88
CA PHE A 555 -13.45 8.68 -23.62
C PHE A 555 -14.94 8.37 -23.83
N PRO A 556 -15.59 7.62 -22.90
CA PRO A 556 -16.95 7.17 -23.07
C PRO A 556 -17.97 8.28 -22.83
N ALA A 557 -19.10 8.24 -23.58
CA ALA A 557 -20.24 9.12 -23.35
C ALA A 557 -20.98 8.80 -22.06
N VAL A 558 -21.05 7.52 -21.68
CA VAL A 558 -21.66 7.01 -20.47
C VAL A 558 -20.79 5.87 -19.91
N ALA A 559 -20.55 5.88 -18.61
CA ALA A 559 -19.81 4.84 -17.87
C ALA A 559 -20.32 4.82 -16.43
N THR A 560 -21.01 3.76 -16.03
CA THR A 560 -21.68 3.69 -14.72
C THR A 560 -21.15 2.58 -13.80
N GLU A 561 -20.15 1.85 -14.30
CA GLU A 561 -19.67 0.63 -13.62
C GLU A 561 -18.81 0.90 -12.40
N ASN A 562 -18.09 2.03 -12.35
CA ASN A 562 -17.09 2.31 -11.31
C ASN A 562 -17.33 3.68 -10.65
N PRO A 563 -18.44 3.87 -9.92
CA PRO A 563 -18.74 5.14 -9.25
C PRO A 563 -17.72 5.51 -8.17
N GLU A 564 -17.02 4.54 -7.60
CA GLU A 564 -16.01 4.71 -6.55
C GLU A 564 -14.83 5.59 -6.98
N ILE A 565 -14.53 5.69 -8.28
CA ILE A 565 -13.40 6.50 -8.76
C ILE A 565 -13.60 8.01 -8.52
N GLU A 566 -14.82 8.49 -8.33
CA GLU A 566 -15.06 9.87 -7.91
C GLU A 566 -14.48 10.13 -6.52
N ARG A 567 -14.66 9.19 -5.59
CA ARG A 567 -14.08 9.29 -4.25
C ARG A 567 -12.55 9.16 -4.26
N LEU A 568 -12.02 8.26 -5.10
CA LEU A 568 -10.57 8.10 -5.24
C LEU A 568 -9.92 9.38 -5.82
N TRP A 569 -10.58 10.03 -6.80
CA TRP A 569 -10.15 11.34 -7.29
C TRP A 569 -10.18 12.39 -6.18
N ALA A 570 -11.30 12.50 -5.45
CA ALA A 570 -11.45 13.47 -4.38
C ALA A 570 -10.42 13.25 -3.27
N TYR A 571 -10.18 11.98 -2.89
CA TYR A 571 -9.15 11.64 -1.91
C TYR A 571 -7.75 12.04 -2.39
N ALA A 572 -7.38 11.71 -3.62
CA ALA A 572 -6.08 12.08 -4.19
C ALA A 572 -5.89 13.62 -4.24
N SER A 573 -6.96 14.36 -4.54
CA SER A 573 -6.96 15.84 -4.53
C SER A 573 -6.81 16.41 -3.11
N ILE A 574 -7.47 15.80 -2.14
CA ILE A 574 -7.34 16.15 -0.71
C ILE A 574 -5.89 15.89 -0.22
N GLU A 575 -5.31 14.74 -0.54
CA GLU A 575 -3.93 14.41 -0.15
C GLU A 575 -2.93 15.40 -0.78
N GLU A 576 -3.16 15.83 -2.03
CA GLU A 576 -2.31 16.84 -2.68
C GLU A 576 -2.43 18.21 -1.99
N ALA A 577 -3.65 18.65 -1.64
CA ALA A 577 -3.89 19.89 -0.90
C ALA A 577 -3.32 19.84 0.53
N MET A 578 -3.46 18.71 1.23
CA MET A 578 -2.85 18.47 2.54
C MET A 578 -1.33 18.55 2.47
N GLN A 579 -0.74 17.98 1.40
CA GLN A 579 0.69 18.07 1.15
C GLN A 579 1.15 19.52 0.93
N GLU A 580 0.37 20.31 0.19
CA GLU A 580 0.65 21.73 -0.05
C GLU A 580 0.61 22.53 1.26
N ILE A 581 -0.38 22.30 2.13
CA ILE A 581 -0.43 22.89 3.47
C ILE A 581 0.81 22.50 4.30
N SER A 582 1.23 21.24 4.23
CA SER A 582 2.42 20.74 4.94
C SER A 582 3.71 21.41 4.45
N ASP A 583 3.84 21.65 3.14
CA ASP A 583 5.03 22.21 2.51
C ASP A 583 5.16 23.72 2.68
N PHE A 584 4.04 24.46 2.59
CA PHE A 584 4.02 25.92 2.54
C PHE A 584 3.42 26.59 3.78
N GLY A 585 2.75 25.82 4.63
CA GLY A 585 2.05 26.30 5.82
C GLY A 585 0.55 26.42 5.62
N ASP A 586 -0.13 26.76 6.71
CA ASP A 586 -1.59 26.89 6.75
C ASP A 586 -2.12 27.87 5.71
N ASP A 587 -3.09 27.40 4.90
CA ASP A 587 -3.83 28.16 3.92
C ASP A 587 -5.34 27.94 4.12
N ALA A 588 -6.08 29.03 4.29
CA ALA A 588 -7.52 28.96 4.59
C ALA A 588 -8.34 28.47 3.38
N ASP A 589 -7.92 28.83 2.16
CA ASP A 589 -8.62 28.43 0.94
C ASP A 589 -8.43 26.93 0.67
N LEU A 590 -7.22 26.41 0.90
CA LEU A 590 -6.96 24.97 0.80
C LEU A 590 -7.72 24.17 1.86
N LYS A 591 -7.78 24.65 3.11
CA LYS A 591 -8.58 24.00 4.17
C LYS A 591 -10.06 23.95 3.80
N GLN A 592 -10.60 25.05 3.27
CA GLN A 592 -11.98 25.07 2.82
C GLN A 592 -12.21 24.10 1.64
N ALA A 593 -11.30 24.07 0.67
CA ALA A 593 -11.39 23.14 -0.45
C ALA A 593 -11.37 21.66 0.01
N ILE A 594 -10.52 21.33 0.99
CA ILE A 594 -10.49 19.98 1.59
C ILE A 594 -11.82 19.67 2.29
N THR A 595 -12.36 20.63 3.03
CA THR A 595 -13.65 20.49 3.72
C THR A 595 -14.78 20.26 2.72
N ASP A 596 -14.86 21.07 1.68
CA ASP A 596 -15.89 20.97 0.64
C ASP A 596 -15.82 19.62 -0.08
N LEU A 597 -14.62 19.18 -0.48
CA LEU A 597 -14.42 17.86 -1.10
C LEU A 597 -14.78 16.72 -0.12
N GLY A 598 -14.37 16.82 1.14
CA GLY A 598 -14.67 15.82 2.15
C GLY A 598 -16.18 15.64 2.36
N VAL A 599 -16.92 16.73 2.48
CA VAL A 599 -18.38 16.70 2.64
C VAL A 599 -19.07 16.23 1.34
N GLU A 600 -18.67 16.78 0.16
CA GLU A 600 -19.30 16.42 -1.12
C GLU A 600 -19.12 14.93 -1.44
N TYR A 601 -17.93 14.36 -1.21
CA TYR A 601 -17.63 12.98 -1.56
C TYR A 601 -17.75 12.00 -0.39
N GLY A 602 -18.14 12.46 0.80
CA GLY A 602 -18.33 11.62 1.98
C GLY A 602 -17.01 11.03 2.51
N LEU A 603 -15.95 11.85 2.58
CA LEU A 603 -14.62 11.45 3.03
C LEU A 603 -14.27 12.09 4.38
N VAL A 604 -13.79 11.29 5.31
CA VAL A 604 -13.28 11.80 6.60
C VAL A 604 -11.86 12.29 6.41
N THR A 605 -11.61 13.53 6.79
CA THR A 605 -10.33 14.24 6.68
C THR A 605 -9.97 14.91 7.99
N ASP A 606 -8.84 15.61 8.05
CA ASP A 606 -8.48 16.44 9.20
C ASP A 606 -9.48 17.61 9.43
N TYR A 607 -10.34 17.91 8.43
CA TYR A 607 -11.31 19.02 8.43
C TYR A 607 -12.76 18.56 8.25
N THR A 608 -13.03 17.26 8.31
CA THR A 608 -14.38 16.70 8.23
C THR A 608 -14.52 15.51 9.18
N ALA A 609 -15.74 15.25 9.66
CA ALA A 609 -16.06 14.13 10.51
C ALA A 609 -17.31 13.39 10.00
N MET A 610 -17.37 12.08 10.17
CA MET A 610 -18.55 11.28 9.85
C MET A 610 -19.35 11.01 11.12
N VAL A 611 -20.62 11.34 11.12
CA VAL A 611 -21.54 11.10 12.22
C VAL A 611 -22.60 10.09 11.86
N VAL A 612 -22.89 9.16 12.76
CA VAL A 612 -23.96 8.15 12.65
C VAL A 612 -24.98 8.45 13.74
N VAL A 613 -26.19 8.80 13.36
CA VAL A 613 -27.35 8.96 14.24
C VAL A 613 -28.58 8.41 13.54
N ARG A 614 -29.68 8.19 14.24
CA ARG A 614 -30.91 7.67 13.63
C ARG A 614 -31.39 8.53 12.46
N ASN A 615 -32.02 7.91 11.47
CA ASN A 615 -32.45 8.60 10.23
C ASN A 615 -33.33 9.80 10.50
N GLU A 616 -34.25 9.70 11.49
CA GLU A 616 -35.17 10.79 11.85
C GLU A 616 -34.42 12.03 12.38
N VAL A 617 -33.22 11.83 12.95
CA VAL A 617 -32.39 12.93 13.44
C VAL A 617 -31.76 13.68 12.28
N PHE A 618 -31.24 12.97 11.27
CA PHE A 618 -30.76 13.64 10.04
C PHE A 618 -31.87 14.46 9.37
N ASP A 619 -33.07 13.87 9.23
CA ASP A 619 -34.23 14.55 8.65
C ASP A 619 -34.63 15.81 9.44
N SER A 620 -34.65 15.74 10.77
CA SER A 620 -35.00 16.86 11.66
C SER A 620 -34.00 18.03 11.61
N HIS A 621 -32.74 17.73 11.29
CA HIS A 621 -31.68 18.74 11.12
C HIS A 621 -31.49 19.18 9.66
N GLY A 622 -32.28 18.65 8.72
CA GLY A 622 -32.19 18.97 7.30
C GLY A 622 -30.89 18.49 6.65
N ILE A 623 -30.29 17.42 7.19
CA ILE A 623 -29.06 16.85 6.66
C ILE A 623 -29.41 15.86 5.55
N GLU A 624 -28.91 16.13 4.34
CA GLU A 624 -29.10 15.26 3.19
C GLU A 624 -28.33 13.94 3.37
N ARG A 625 -28.94 12.83 2.97
CA ARG A 625 -28.34 11.49 3.04
C ARG A 625 -27.48 11.20 1.81
N SER A 626 -26.58 12.13 1.48
CA SER A 626 -25.74 12.07 0.27
C SER A 626 -24.77 10.90 0.30
N ASN A 627 -24.13 10.63 1.45
CA ASN A 627 -23.21 9.54 1.59
C ASN A 627 -23.94 8.18 1.49
N GLN A 628 -25.08 8.02 2.13
CA GLN A 628 -25.90 6.81 2.02
C GLN A 628 -26.34 6.55 0.57
N ALA A 629 -26.79 7.58 -0.15
CA ALA A 629 -27.19 7.45 -1.56
C ALA A 629 -26.02 7.02 -2.45
N ARG A 630 -24.84 7.62 -2.22
CA ARG A 630 -23.61 7.26 -2.94
C ARG A 630 -23.21 5.82 -2.66
N ARG A 631 -23.18 5.40 -1.38
CA ARG A 631 -22.88 4.01 -1.00
C ARG A 631 -23.82 3.01 -1.63
N THR A 632 -25.12 3.29 -1.67
CA THR A 632 -26.11 2.42 -2.35
C THR A 632 -25.77 2.25 -3.84
N THR A 633 -25.36 3.32 -4.51
CA THR A 633 -24.95 3.27 -5.93
C THR A 633 -23.69 2.43 -6.11
N GLU A 634 -22.71 2.59 -5.25
CA GLU A 634 -21.43 1.84 -5.26
C GLU A 634 -21.64 0.35 -4.99
N GLU A 635 -22.46 0.00 -4.00
CA GLU A 635 -22.80 -1.39 -3.69
C GLU A 635 -23.52 -2.08 -4.86
N LEU A 636 -24.49 -1.40 -5.50
CA LEU A 636 -25.15 -1.92 -6.69
C LEU A 636 -24.18 -2.14 -7.84
N ALA A 637 -23.27 -1.20 -8.07
CA ALA A 637 -22.24 -1.33 -9.11
C ALA A 637 -21.29 -2.50 -8.80
N LEU A 638 -20.84 -2.64 -7.56
CA LEU A 638 -20.00 -3.75 -7.11
C LEU A 638 -20.70 -5.11 -7.33
N LEU A 639 -21.96 -5.23 -6.93
CA LEU A 639 -22.75 -6.46 -7.14
C LEU A 639 -22.92 -6.80 -8.63
N GLN A 640 -23.07 -5.79 -9.50
CA GLN A 640 -23.13 -6.00 -10.95
C GLN A 640 -21.79 -6.47 -11.52
N ARG A 641 -20.67 -5.88 -11.07
CA ARG A 641 -19.34 -6.33 -11.46
C ARG A 641 -19.01 -7.73 -10.95
N ALA A 642 -19.47 -8.07 -9.74
CA ALA A 642 -19.28 -9.41 -9.17
C ALA A 642 -19.87 -10.55 -10.04
N GLN A 643 -20.92 -10.26 -10.82
CA GLN A 643 -21.58 -11.23 -11.71
C GLN A 643 -20.95 -11.34 -13.10
N ARG A 644 -19.89 -10.58 -13.39
CA ARG A 644 -19.26 -10.53 -14.71
C ARG A 644 -17.79 -10.94 -14.61
N PRO A 645 -17.23 -11.55 -15.65
CA PRO A 645 -15.80 -11.77 -15.74
C PRO A 645 -15.05 -10.42 -15.78
N ALA A 646 -13.76 -10.43 -15.44
CA ALA A 646 -12.90 -9.27 -15.54
C ALA A 646 -12.90 -8.67 -16.97
N VAL A 647 -13.06 -7.35 -17.07
CA VAL A 647 -13.13 -6.62 -18.34
C VAL A 647 -11.83 -5.85 -18.55
N SER A 648 -11.25 -5.95 -19.76
CA SER A 648 -10.05 -5.18 -20.09
C SER A 648 -10.35 -3.69 -20.15
N ARG A 649 -9.64 -2.93 -19.32
CA ARG A 649 -9.67 -1.45 -19.35
C ARG A 649 -8.56 -0.87 -20.23
N ARG A 650 -7.78 -1.73 -20.89
CA ARG A 650 -6.69 -1.33 -21.77
C ARG A 650 -7.20 -0.57 -22.99
N VAL A 651 -6.76 0.67 -23.15
CA VAL A 651 -7.22 1.59 -24.20
C VAL A 651 -6.18 1.81 -25.30
N ASP A 652 -4.91 1.43 -25.08
CA ASP A 652 -3.81 1.63 -26.04
C ASP A 652 -3.54 0.39 -26.92
N SER A 653 -4.44 -0.59 -26.96
CA SER A 653 -4.25 -1.83 -27.72
C SER A 653 -4.06 -1.62 -29.23
N GLN A 654 -4.70 -0.60 -29.83
CA GLN A 654 -4.57 -0.26 -31.24
C GLN A 654 -3.34 0.61 -31.54
N GLN A 655 -2.95 1.45 -30.62
CA GLN A 655 -1.78 2.32 -30.70
C GLN A 655 -1.04 2.26 -29.34
N PRO A 656 -0.20 1.24 -29.11
CA PRO A 656 0.51 1.10 -27.86
C PRO A 656 1.34 2.32 -27.53
N MET A 657 1.18 2.88 -26.32
CA MET A 657 1.93 4.04 -25.87
C MET A 657 3.42 3.73 -25.80
N TYR A 658 3.76 2.51 -25.40
CA TYR A 658 5.13 2.01 -25.36
C TYR A 658 5.34 1.02 -26.51
N SER A 659 5.99 1.47 -27.58
CA SER A 659 6.45 0.56 -28.62
C SER A 659 7.77 -0.06 -28.18
N SER A 660 7.77 -1.35 -27.85
CA SER A 660 9.03 -2.08 -27.79
C SER A 660 9.64 -2.03 -29.20
N ASN A 661 10.77 -1.34 -29.37
CA ASN A 661 11.65 -1.52 -30.53
C ASN A 661 12.37 -2.90 -30.43
N ARG A 662 11.63 -3.96 -30.17
CA ARG A 662 12.05 -5.27 -30.67
C ARG A 662 11.85 -5.18 -32.15
N ALA A 663 12.95 -5.00 -32.90
CA ALA A 663 12.98 -5.44 -34.29
C ALA A 663 12.29 -6.80 -34.26
N SER A 664 11.06 -6.86 -34.77
CA SER A 664 10.39 -8.13 -34.97
C SER A 664 11.26 -8.88 -35.97
N HIS A 665 12.14 -9.70 -35.47
CA HIS A 665 12.57 -10.87 -36.21
C HIS A 665 11.32 -11.76 -36.27
N ASN A 666 10.36 -11.33 -37.09
CA ASN A 666 9.46 -12.24 -37.76
C ASN A 666 10.32 -13.08 -38.71
N GLY A 667 11.18 -13.90 -38.13
CA GLY A 667 11.64 -15.11 -38.70
C GLY A 667 10.51 -16.14 -38.70
N SER A 668 9.34 -15.80 -39.24
CA SER A 668 8.52 -16.80 -39.87
C SER A 668 9.34 -17.18 -41.11
N GLY A 669 10.04 -18.31 -41.02
CA GLY A 669 10.56 -19.01 -42.17
C GLY A 669 9.43 -19.57 -43.05
N ALA A 670 8.47 -18.73 -43.39
CA ALA A 670 7.66 -18.91 -44.57
C ALA A 670 8.59 -18.56 -45.73
N LEU A 671 9.28 -19.56 -46.26
CA LEU A 671 9.81 -19.50 -47.62
C LEU A 671 8.68 -18.98 -48.50
N ASP A 672 8.81 -17.75 -48.96
CA ASP A 672 7.85 -17.13 -49.86
C ASP A 672 7.61 -18.12 -51.00
N ALA A 673 6.35 -18.36 -51.38
CA ALA A 673 5.99 -19.31 -52.45
C ALA A 673 6.79 -19.04 -53.74
N TRP A 674 7.30 -17.82 -53.93
CA TRP A 674 8.20 -17.40 -55.01
C TRP A 674 9.60 -17.98 -54.89
N THR A 675 10.15 -18.21 -53.68
CA THR A 675 11.47 -18.86 -53.49
C THR A 675 11.42 -20.36 -53.75
N LEU A 676 10.28 -21.00 -53.50
CA LEU A 676 10.03 -22.39 -53.90
C LEU A 676 9.93 -22.53 -55.43
N LEU A 677 9.33 -21.56 -56.13
CA LEU A 677 9.28 -21.53 -57.59
C LEU A 677 10.64 -21.34 -58.24
N LEU A 678 11.59 -20.63 -57.61
CA LEU A 678 12.95 -20.46 -58.10
C LEU A 678 13.83 -21.71 -57.90
N LEU A 679 13.45 -22.63 -57.04
CA LEU A 679 14.16 -23.90 -56.80
C LEU A 679 13.68 -25.02 -57.77
N LEU A 680 12.51 -24.90 -58.34
CA LEU A 680 11.97 -25.89 -59.31
C LEU A 680 12.89 -26.11 -60.52
N PRO A 681 13.50 -25.11 -61.19
CA PRO A 681 14.42 -25.35 -62.31
C PRO A 681 15.70 -26.08 -61.90
N LEU A 682 16.19 -25.87 -60.67
CA LEU A 682 17.39 -26.55 -60.16
C LEU A 682 17.14 -28.04 -59.88
N VAL A 683 15.94 -28.37 -59.38
CA VAL A 683 15.52 -29.76 -59.16
C VAL A 683 15.29 -30.45 -60.48
N TRP A 684 14.69 -29.77 -61.52
CA TRP A 684 14.47 -30.25 -62.83
C TRP A 684 15.80 -30.49 -63.60
N LEU A 685 16.79 -29.59 -63.44
CA LEU A 685 18.15 -29.76 -64.03
C LEU A 685 18.91 -30.95 -63.41
N LYS A 686 18.73 -31.19 -62.13
CA LYS A 686 19.32 -32.30 -61.37
C LYS A 686 18.68 -33.65 -61.74
N TRP A 687 17.37 -33.65 -62.02
CA TRP A 687 16.62 -34.82 -62.46
C TRP A 687 16.97 -35.17 -63.87
N ARG A 688 17.14 -34.21 -64.83
CA ARG A 688 17.53 -34.42 -66.21
C ARG A 688 18.96 -34.97 -66.35
N ARG A 689 19.89 -34.71 -65.49
CA ARG A 689 21.24 -35.27 -65.44
C ARG A 689 21.28 -36.71 -64.92
N ARG A 690 20.29 -37.22 -64.26
CA ARG A 690 20.21 -38.60 -63.78
C ARG A 690 19.57 -39.58 -64.77
N TYR A 691 18.85 -39.10 -65.72
CA TYR A 691 18.10 -39.95 -66.71
C TYR A 691 18.39 -39.63 -68.12
N ALA A 692 19.59 -39.16 -68.45
CA ALA A 692 20.03 -39.13 -69.88
C ALA A 692 20.41 -40.56 -70.28
N PRO A 693 19.75 -41.17 -71.31
CA PRO A 693 20.14 -42.50 -71.79
C PRO A 693 21.48 -42.38 -72.46
N GLY A 694 22.44 -43.25 -72.09
CA GLY A 694 23.70 -43.45 -72.76
C GLY A 694 23.41 -44.05 -74.11
N GLY A 695 23.68 -43.29 -75.20
CA GLY A 695 23.70 -43.77 -76.57
C GLY A 695 25.13 -44.11 -76.90
N SER A 696 25.30 -45.32 -77.40
CA SER A 696 26.48 -45.99 -77.90
C SER A 696 27.25 -45.18 -78.94
#